data_323d4ba2a7d48917e43c9821fcedf3de
#
_entry.id   323d4ba2a7d48917e43c9821fcedf3de
#
_cell.length_a   1.000
_cell.length_b   1.000
_cell.length_c   1.000
_cell.angle_alpha   90.00
_cell.angle_beta   90.00
_cell.angle_gamma   90.00
#
_symmetry.space_group_name_H-M   'P 1'
#
loop_
_entity.id
_entity.type
_entity.pdbx_description
1 polymer ?
#
loop_
_entity_poly.entity_id
_entity_poly.type
_entity_poly.pdbx_seq_one_letter_code
_entity_poly.pdbx_strand_id
1 'polypeptide(L)'
;MSSSAMSRRSVLRGATAGGTALALGGLATAAATAAATTPASAPAAAAAAGGPSWDPTHFGSSYTARPPDPGAVLLGGPGFAVHGDGEGDDTAALRAAVDEASRRGIANKLGDILGGARDFPYGDGGGVVLVPSGTYRLTGPVDVHDSVRIVGFGARRPVFVLDAATPGYATGTARDVFSFRRRPVGGPVSYANNDTFGSGLVNLDIRIGPGNPDAIAVRFGGAQLCLLQDLDIDAGDARAGIDHNANLIHRVRVRGGEVGLHAYAASAGWQTTLLDCRFEGQRRAAVSMFNDAKLVVVRTAFSGTPRAFESAPDQWQHLYVQDSHFDGVSDAVAVLNDSASLPGAQNDLIRRSNQLTLLGCTATGTRDLLLLAQSGARTRGPQPSGRIRELTYGLRVEHALGPRESRREGVYADVARGAPHSLIRAGLRADTPPPPPVHEWVSVADVAAEMGRTIGAGEDDLDVFQAAVDRHETVFVPLGRYLFTDTLKLRARTNLIGLHPRQTWLLAADGHPHFADPDAPRALLATPRGGRHTVSGLGLDTARRTAGSVNLLWQSGAGSYLADVVTQFVKWHPEDVQSGDPGYTYRGAHKYGIWVRGGGGAMANVWSINGWAENGLLVEDTDVPTRLYEVSVEHHETREVVLRRVRNWSFLGLQTEDHIYGWRSQAVEIERSADILLAGSVLFRVATVQGPYPYAVGVRDSQRITLRGNRGYRDKTPEFTQWGAALSDTRTGRTVPEVEFTLIAT
;
A
#
# COMPACT_ATOMS: atom_id res chain seq x y z
N MET A 1 -21.55 30.63 25.70
CA MET A 1 -20.85 30.51 24.43
C MET A 1 -20.74 29.03 24.15
N SER A 2 -21.67 28.51 23.36
CA SER A 2 -21.78 27.08 23.10
C SER A 2 -20.94 26.72 21.86
N SER A 3 -19.81 26.06 22.05
CA SER A 3 -19.09 25.41 20.95
C SER A 3 -19.73 24.05 20.71
N SER A 4 -20.48 23.91 19.62
CA SER A 4 -20.96 22.61 19.17
C SER A 4 -19.79 21.76 18.71
N ALA A 5 -19.48 20.70 19.44
CA ALA A 5 -18.56 19.66 19.00
C ALA A 5 -19.14 18.96 17.75
N MET A 6 -18.60 19.21 16.58
CA MET A 6 -18.90 18.40 15.39
C MET A 6 -18.33 17.00 15.59
N SER A 7 -19.22 16.02 15.65
CA SER A 7 -18.85 14.61 15.69
C SER A 7 -18.20 14.22 14.34
N ARG A 8 -17.15 13.40 14.37
CA ARG A 8 -16.50 12.84 13.16
C ARG A 8 -17.47 12.19 12.16
N ARG A 9 -18.64 11.76 12.62
CA ARG A 9 -19.71 11.24 11.75
C ARG A 9 -20.21 12.25 10.72
N SER A 10 -20.19 13.55 11.03
CA SER A 10 -20.66 14.58 10.08
C SER A 10 -19.62 14.92 9.00
N VAL A 11 -18.34 14.81 9.31
CA VAL A 11 -17.25 15.09 8.34
C VAL A 11 -17.14 14.00 7.27
N LEU A 12 -17.34 12.74 7.64
CA LEU A 12 -17.30 11.60 6.70
C LEU A 12 -18.58 11.45 5.86
N ARG A 13 -19.74 11.93 6.36
CA ARG A 13 -21.00 11.86 5.61
C ARG A 13 -21.10 12.87 4.44
N GLY A 14 -20.30 13.91 4.42
CA GLY A 14 -20.27 14.90 3.34
C GLY A 14 -19.66 14.42 2.02
N ALA A 15 -18.97 13.29 2.03
CA ALA A 15 -18.27 12.76 0.85
C ALA A 15 -19.12 11.84 -0.05
N THR A 16 -20.35 11.48 0.35
CA THR A 16 -21.17 10.48 -0.36
C THR A 16 -22.38 11.01 -1.12
N ALA A 17 -22.63 12.32 -1.17
CA ALA A 17 -23.77 12.90 -1.87
C ALA A 17 -23.35 13.62 -3.17
N GLY A 18 -23.21 12.90 -4.27
CA GLY A 18 -22.89 13.49 -5.58
C GLY A 18 -22.91 12.52 -6.76
N GLY A 19 -23.74 11.50 -6.71
CA GLY A 19 -24.02 10.64 -7.85
C GLY A 19 -25.25 11.10 -8.60
N THR A 20 -25.13 11.94 -9.63
CA THR A 20 -26.19 12.24 -10.58
C THR A 20 -26.37 11.09 -11.56
N ALA A 21 -27.53 10.46 -11.51
CA ALA A 21 -27.97 9.51 -12.52
C ALA A 21 -28.26 10.28 -13.82
N LEU A 22 -27.56 9.98 -14.89
CA LEU A 22 -27.90 10.37 -16.25
C LEU A 22 -28.69 9.25 -16.90
N ALA A 23 -29.95 9.54 -17.19
CA ALA A 23 -30.82 8.70 -17.98
C ALA A 23 -30.35 8.69 -19.45
N LEU A 24 -30.11 7.50 -19.98
CA LEU A 24 -29.88 7.28 -21.41
C LEU A 24 -31.22 7.12 -22.14
N GLY A 25 -31.53 8.08 -22.98
CA GLY A 25 -32.58 7.94 -24.00
C GLY A 25 -32.11 7.06 -25.16
N GLY A 26 -32.98 6.13 -25.55
CA GLY A 26 -32.69 5.17 -26.61
C GLY A 26 -32.68 5.78 -28.00
N LEU A 27 -31.92 5.18 -28.90
CA LEU A 27 -32.08 5.25 -30.35
C LEU A 27 -31.96 3.85 -30.95
N ALA A 28 -32.92 3.54 -31.77
CA ALA A 28 -33.14 2.24 -32.38
C ALA A 28 -32.37 2.04 -33.69
N THR A 29 -31.94 0.81 -33.86
CA THR A 29 -31.86 -0.02 -35.10
C THR A 29 -31.35 0.53 -36.43
N ALA A 30 -30.29 -0.11 -36.92
CA ALA A 30 -30.23 -0.54 -38.33
C ALA A 30 -29.37 -1.84 -38.39
N ALA A 31 -30.01 -2.90 -38.86
CA ALA A 31 -29.38 -4.17 -39.13
C ALA A 31 -28.59 -4.10 -40.46
N ALA A 32 -27.35 -4.49 -40.49
CA ALA A 32 -26.65 -4.84 -41.72
C ALA A 32 -26.05 -6.22 -41.55
N THR A 33 -26.56 -7.19 -42.30
CA THR A 33 -26.01 -8.52 -42.51
C THR A 33 -24.66 -8.40 -43.24
N ALA A 34 -23.58 -8.88 -42.62
CA ALA A 34 -22.31 -9.15 -43.28
C ALA A 34 -21.86 -10.59 -43.00
N ALA A 35 -21.49 -11.26 -44.10
CA ALA A 35 -21.13 -12.65 -44.18
C ALA A 35 -19.91 -13.01 -43.34
N ALA A 36 -19.95 -14.19 -42.74
CA ALA A 36 -18.87 -14.82 -42.00
C ALA A 36 -17.68 -15.10 -42.93
N THR A 37 -16.56 -14.44 -42.66
CA THR A 37 -15.24 -14.89 -43.11
C THR A 37 -14.48 -15.37 -41.88
N THR A 38 -14.15 -16.66 -41.88
CA THR A 38 -13.26 -17.30 -40.91
C THR A 38 -11.92 -16.54 -40.82
N PRO A 39 -11.48 -16.11 -39.63
CA PRO A 39 -10.15 -15.57 -39.49
C PRO A 39 -9.10 -16.69 -39.55
N ALA A 40 -8.15 -16.53 -40.43
CA ALA A 40 -6.95 -17.34 -40.51
C ALA A 40 -6.18 -17.28 -39.17
N SER A 41 -5.79 -18.43 -38.65
CA SER A 41 -4.93 -18.59 -37.49
C SER A 41 -3.65 -17.78 -37.68
N ALA A 42 -3.42 -16.82 -36.78
CA ALA A 42 -2.14 -16.12 -36.70
C ALA A 42 -1.02 -17.13 -36.44
N PRO A 43 0.14 -17.00 -37.09
CA PRO A 43 1.26 -17.90 -36.83
C PRO A 43 1.73 -17.71 -35.39
N ALA A 44 1.90 -18.82 -34.67
CA ALA A 44 2.56 -18.85 -33.39
C ALA A 44 3.92 -18.19 -33.49
N ALA A 45 4.12 -17.08 -32.79
CA ALA A 45 5.42 -16.44 -32.69
C ALA A 45 6.42 -17.45 -32.12
N ALA A 46 7.43 -17.78 -32.93
CA ALA A 46 8.53 -18.64 -32.50
C ALA A 46 9.18 -18.04 -31.25
N ALA A 47 9.16 -18.81 -30.17
CA ALA A 47 9.85 -18.44 -28.94
C ALA A 47 11.35 -18.29 -29.26
N ALA A 48 11.84 -17.09 -29.27
CA ALA A 48 13.28 -16.81 -29.36
C ALA A 48 13.96 -17.46 -28.14
N ALA A 49 15.00 -18.24 -28.39
CA ALA A 49 15.79 -18.93 -27.36
C ALA A 49 16.26 -17.93 -26.31
N GLY A 50 15.59 -17.92 -25.15
CA GLY A 50 15.73 -16.92 -24.12
C GLY A 50 16.95 -17.15 -23.24
N GLY A 51 17.66 -16.07 -22.95
CA GLY A 51 18.39 -15.97 -21.68
C GLY A 51 17.38 -15.92 -20.52
N PRO A 52 17.82 -16.13 -19.26
CA PRO A 52 16.92 -16.16 -18.12
C PRO A 52 16.10 -14.86 -18.06
N SER A 53 14.79 -15.00 -18.26
CA SER A 53 13.86 -13.88 -18.20
C SER A 53 13.77 -13.37 -16.78
N TRP A 54 13.86 -12.05 -16.57
CA TRP A 54 13.50 -11.44 -15.32
C TRP A 54 11.99 -11.65 -15.12
N ASP A 55 11.64 -12.34 -14.04
CA ASP A 55 10.27 -12.55 -13.63
C ASP A 55 10.16 -12.20 -12.16
N PRO A 56 9.62 -11.02 -11.83
CA PRO A 56 9.49 -10.58 -10.44
C PRO A 56 8.47 -11.41 -9.65
N THR A 57 7.63 -12.19 -10.34
CA THR A 57 6.58 -12.99 -9.73
C THR A 57 6.91 -14.49 -9.68
N HIS A 58 8.10 -14.88 -10.15
CA HIS A 58 8.52 -16.29 -10.13
C HIS A 58 9.00 -16.69 -8.72
N PHE A 59 8.15 -16.48 -7.76
CA PHE A 59 8.29 -17.08 -6.43
C PHE A 59 7.37 -18.29 -6.36
N GLY A 60 7.88 -19.40 -5.90
CA GLY A 60 7.06 -20.53 -5.47
C GLY A 60 6.11 -20.12 -4.33
N SER A 61 5.55 -21.08 -3.61
CA SER A 61 4.80 -20.77 -2.40
C SER A 61 5.71 -20.11 -1.36
N SER A 62 5.34 -18.93 -0.89
CA SER A 62 6.05 -18.21 0.19
C SER A 62 5.86 -18.89 1.54
N TYR A 63 4.78 -19.65 1.72
CA TYR A 63 4.45 -20.38 2.94
C TYR A 63 4.42 -21.89 2.62
N THR A 64 5.59 -22.52 2.60
CA THR A 64 5.72 -23.92 2.18
C THR A 64 5.14 -24.95 3.15
N ALA A 65 4.85 -24.54 4.39
CA ALA A 65 4.17 -25.31 5.42
C ALA A 65 3.08 -24.44 6.08
N ARG A 66 2.23 -25.07 6.88
CA ARG A 66 1.21 -24.35 7.65
C ARG A 66 1.88 -23.44 8.70
N PRO A 67 1.60 -22.12 8.67
CA PRO A 67 2.00 -21.23 9.78
C PRO A 67 1.44 -21.74 11.12
N PRO A 68 2.24 -21.73 12.21
CA PRO A 68 1.82 -22.28 13.49
C PRO A 68 0.94 -21.34 14.30
N ASP A 69 -0.19 -20.90 13.71
CA ASP A 69 -1.13 -19.97 14.32
C ASP A 69 -2.41 -20.68 14.79
N PRO A 70 -2.63 -20.82 16.10
CA PRO A 70 -3.84 -21.45 16.64
C PRO A 70 -5.09 -20.56 16.52
N GLY A 71 -4.92 -19.24 16.37
CA GLY A 71 -6.01 -18.28 16.22
C GLY A 71 -6.58 -18.23 14.80
N ALA A 72 -5.81 -18.68 13.81
CA ALA A 72 -6.25 -18.68 12.42
C ALA A 72 -7.31 -19.78 12.13
N VAL A 73 -8.25 -19.46 11.24
CA VAL A 73 -9.24 -20.43 10.73
C VAL A 73 -8.57 -21.27 9.64
N LEU A 74 -8.64 -22.60 9.76
CA LEU A 74 -8.13 -23.52 8.75
C LEU A 74 -9.25 -23.94 7.81
N LEU A 75 -9.16 -23.58 6.54
CA LEU A 75 -10.03 -24.15 5.49
C LEU A 75 -9.72 -25.64 5.33
N GLY A 76 -10.75 -26.48 5.29
CA GLY A 76 -10.61 -27.94 5.36
C GLY A 76 -10.48 -28.49 6.79
N GLY A 77 -10.41 -27.63 7.80
CA GLY A 77 -10.45 -28.00 9.20
C GLY A 77 -11.87 -28.26 9.72
N PRO A 78 -12.01 -28.54 11.04
CA PRO A 78 -13.31 -28.77 11.66
C PRO A 78 -14.29 -27.62 11.38
N GLY A 79 -15.46 -27.93 10.84
CA GLY A 79 -16.52 -26.96 10.50
C GLY A 79 -16.37 -26.28 9.14
N PHE A 80 -15.25 -26.49 8.41
CA PHE A 80 -14.97 -25.87 7.13
C PHE A 80 -14.48 -26.89 6.10
N ALA A 81 -15.17 -28.02 6.02
CA ALA A 81 -14.83 -29.11 5.11
C ALA A 81 -14.94 -28.65 3.66
N VAL A 82 -13.95 -28.98 2.86
CA VAL A 82 -13.83 -28.65 1.43
C VAL A 82 -13.47 -29.89 0.64
N HIS A 83 -13.70 -29.85 -0.66
CA HIS A 83 -13.22 -30.86 -1.60
C HIS A 83 -11.75 -30.63 -1.95
N GLY A 84 -11.42 -29.41 -2.36
CA GLY A 84 -10.04 -29.02 -2.70
C GLY A 84 -9.45 -29.74 -3.91
N ASP A 85 -10.31 -30.44 -4.69
CA ASP A 85 -9.98 -31.29 -5.86
C ASP A 85 -10.22 -30.58 -7.20
N GLY A 86 -10.90 -29.44 -7.19
CA GLY A 86 -11.29 -28.67 -8.38
C GLY A 86 -12.60 -29.10 -9.00
N GLU A 87 -13.30 -30.11 -8.45
CA GLU A 87 -14.56 -30.63 -8.94
C GLU A 87 -15.75 -30.25 -8.05
N GLY A 88 -15.62 -30.43 -6.74
CA GLY A 88 -16.62 -30.06 -5.75
C GLY A 88 -16.68 -28.52 -5.53
N ASP A 89 -17.91 -28.01 -5.26
CA ASP A 89 -18.11 -26.58 -4.97
C ASP A 89 -17.67 -26.22 -3.54
N ASP A 90 -16.62 -25.47 -3.41
CA ASP A 90 -16.04 -25.03 -2.14
C ASP A 90 -16.49 -23.62 -1.71
N THR A 91 -17.37 -22.97 -2.49
CA THR A 91 -17.78 -21.58 -2.26
C THR A 91 -18.36 -21.36 -0.87
N ALA A 92 -19.26 -22.24 -0.43
CA ALA A 92 -19.95 -22.09 0.86
C ALA A 92 -18.99 -22.27 2.04
N ALA A 93 -18.08 -23.25 1.95
CA ALA A 93 -17.08 -23.50 2.99
C ALA A 93 -16.08 -22.34 3.13
N LEU A 94 -15.64 -21.78 2.01
CA LEU A 94 -14.73 -20.60 2.02
C LEU A 94 -15.42 -19.37 2.63
N ARG A 95 -16.68 -19.10 2.26
CA ARG A 95 -17.48 -18.01 2.88
C ARG A 95 -17.61 -18.19 4.39
N ALA A 96 -17.96 -19.40 4.84
CA ALA A 96 -18.08 -19.70 6.26
C ALA A 96 -16.75 -19.52 7.01
N ALA A 97 -15.62 -19.88 6.40
CA ALA A 97 -14.29 -19.67 6.98
C ALA A 97 -13.95 -18.18 7.10
N VAL A 98 -14.28 -17.36 6.09
CA VAL A 98 -14.09 -15.90 6.12
C VAL A 98 -14.98 -15.25 7.18
N ASP A 99 -16.25 -15.65 7.27
CA ASP A 99 -17.19 -15.17 8.30
C ASP A 99 -16.69 -15.51 9.71
N GLU A 100 -16.16 -16.72 9.90
CA GLU A 100 -15.61 -17.13 11.19
C GLU A 100 -14.33 -16.37 11.56
N ALA A 101 -13.43 -16.15 10.60
CA ALA A 101 -12.24 -15.35 10.83
C ALA A 101 -12.61 -13.91 11.25
N SER A 102 -13.57 -13.31 10.53
CA SER A 102 -14.11 -11.98 10.89
C SER A 102 -14.72 -11.96 12.29
N ARG A 103 -15.51 -13.00 12.65
CA ARG A 103 -16.13 -13.11 13.96
C ARG A 103 -15.12 -13.27 15.10
N ARG A 104 -14.05 -14.06 14.88
CA ARG A 104 -12.99 -14.24 15.87
C ARG A 104 -12.27 -12.92 16.18
N GLY A 105 -11.97 -12.14 15.16
CA GLY A 105 -11.37 -10.82 15.34
C GLY A 105 -12.29 -9.85 16.12
N ILE A 106 -13.60 -9.88 15.87
CA ILE A 106 -14.57 -9.11 16.66
C ILE A 106 -14.56 -9.57 18.13
N ALA A 107 -14.47 -10.87 18.38
CA ALA A 107 -14.45 -11.42 19.75
C ALA A 107 -13.15 -11.07 20.51
N ASN A 108 -12.05 -10.82 19.81
CA ASN A 108 -10.76 -10.41 20.38
C ASN A 108 -10.67 -8.89 20.60
N LYS A 109 -11.74 -8.23 21.00
CA LYS A 109 -11.76 -6.78 21.21
C LYS A 109 -10.80 -6.36 22.32
N LEU A 110 -10.09 -5.26 22.10
CA LEU A 110 -9.11 -4.71 23.02
C LEU A 110 -9.73 -4.33 24.40
N GLY A 111 -11.03 -4.07 24.43
CA GLY A 111 -11.77 -3.72 25.64
C GLY A 111 -11.71 -4.77 26.74
N ASP A 112 -11.60 -6.05 26.38
CA ASP A 112 -11.58 -7.15 27.36
C ASP A 112 -10.25 -7.23 28.12
N ILE A 113 -9.15 -6.76 27.53
CA ILE A 113 -7.82 -6.77 28.16
C ILE A 113 -7.59 -5.54 29.05
N LEU A 114 -8.18 -4.40 28.71
CA LEU A 114 -7.99 -3.13 29.40
C LEU A 114 -9.15 -2.72 30.32
N GLY A 115 -10.07 -3.63 30.61
CA GLY A 115 -11.12 -3.44 31.62
C GLY A 115 -12.29 -2.56 31.19
N GLY A 116 -12.66 -2.58 29.92
CA GLY A 116 -13.86 -1.90 29.44
C GLY A 116 -14.18 -2.21 28.00
N ALA A 117 -15.31 -2.86 27.75
CA ALA A 117 -15.82 -3.13 26.40
C ALA A 117 -16.10 -1.79 25.68
N ARG A 118 -15.20 -1.38 24.80
CA ARG A 118 -15.39 -0.19 23.96
C ARG A 118 -15.19 -0.58 22.50
N ASP A 119 -16.26 -0.42 21.73
CA ASP A 119 -16.27 -0.72 20.32
C ASP A 119 -15.38 0.29 19.57
N PHE A 120 -14.37 -0.20 18.86
CA PHE A 120 -13.68 0.60 17.87
C PHE A 120 -14.68 0.95 16.78
N PRO A 121 -14.85 2.24 16.41
CA PRO A 121 -15.85 2.63 15.42
C PRO A 121 -15.55 2.14 14.00
N TYR A 122 -14.39 1.54 13.76
CA TYR A 122 -13.88 1.10 12.44
C TYR A 122 -13.70 -0.41 12.36
N GLY A 123 -14.67 -1.18 12.84
CA GLY A 123 -14.72 -2.62 12.61
C GLY A 123 -13.48 -3.37 13.11
N ASP A 124 -13.48 -3.73 14.39
CA ASP A 124 -12.43 -4.60 14.98
C ASP A 124 -12.59 -6.07 14.63
N GLY A 125 -13.38 -6.35 13.61
CA GLY A 125 -13.40 -7.65 12.97
C GLY A 125 -12.05 -7.91 12.32
N GLY A 126 -11.76 -9.13 12.02
CA GLY A 126 -10.57 -9.49 11.28
C GLY A 126 -10.03 -10.82 11.72
N GLY A 127 -9.04 -11.29 11.00
CA GLY A 127 -8.42 -12.57 11.30
C GLY A 127 -7.76 -13.16 10.08
N VAL A 128 -7.34 -14.39 10.18
CA VAL A 128 -6.64 -15.10 9.12
C VAL A 128 -7.36 -16.39 8.79
N VAL A 129 -7.59 -16.61 7.49
CA VAL A 129 -8.01 -17.90 6.93
C VAL A 129 -6.78 -18.55 6.28
N LEU A 130 -6.33 -19.67 6.82
CA LEU A 130 -5.25 -20.47 6.24
C LEU A 130 -5.83 -21.49 5.25
N VAL A 131 -5.33 -21.45 4.00
CA VAL A 131 -5.81 -22.28 2.90
C VAL A 131 -4.70 -23.23 2.46
N PRO A 132 -4.85 -24.55 2.64
CA PRO A 132 -3.84 -25.51 2.18
C PRO A 132 -3.75 -25.59 0.65
N SER A 133 -2.62 -26.10 0.13
CA SER A 133 -2.49 -26.44 -1.28
C SER A 133 -3.68 -27.30 -1.74
N GLY A 134 -4.29 -26.92 -2.86
CA GLY A 134 -5.46 -27.57 -3.44
C GLY A 134 -6.01 -26.77 -4.61
N THR A 135 -7.02 -27.30 -5.28
CA THR A 135 -7.79 -26.57 -6.28
C THR A 135 -9.21 -26.43 -5.79
N TYR A 136 -9.65 -25.21 -5.55
CA TYR A 136 -10.94 -24.88 -4.95
C TYR A 136 -11.88 -24.30 -6.01
N ARG A 137 -12.90 -25.06 -6.36
CA ARG A 137 -13.90 -24.63 -7.34
C ARG A 137 -14.88 -23.65 -6.70
N LEU A 138 -15.10 -22.53 -7.38
CA LEU A 138 -16.03 -21.48 -6.96
C LEU A 138 -17.16 -21.33 -7.99
N THR A 139 -18.40 -21.23 -7.53
CA THR A 139 -19.60 -21.02 -8.33
C THR A 139 -20.25 -19.66 -8.09
N GLY A 140 -19.65 -18.82 -7.27
CA GLY A 140 -20.14 -17.49 -6.95
C GLY A 140 -19.15 -16.65 -6.15
N PRO A 141 -19.51 -15.36 -5.84
CA PRO A 141 -18.62 -14.42 -5.20
C PRO A 141 -18.25 -14.83 -3.76
N VAL A 142 -17.06 -14.44 -3.33
CA VAL A 142 -16.58 -14.57 -1.95
C VAL A 142 -16.28 -13.16 -1.44
N ASP A 143 -16.95 -12.74 -0.39
CA ASP A 143 -16.69 -11.49 0.29
C ASP A 143 -15.50 -11.64 1.25
N VAL A 144 -14.48 -10.79 1.11
CA VAL A 144 -13.37 -10.68 2.05
C VAL A 144 -13.70 -9.52 2.98
N HIS A 145 -14.05 -9.83 4.21
CA HIS A 145 -14.49 -8.81 5.18
C HIS A 145 -13.33 -7.95 5.67
N ASP A 146 -13.68 -6.82 6.28
CA ASP A 146 -12.74 -5.88 6.88
C ASP A 146 -11.74 -6.61 7.79
N SER A 147 -10.47 -6.29 7.60
CA SER A 147 -9.36 -6.87 8.36
C SER A 147 -9.27 -8.41 8.32
N VAL A 148 -9.79 -9.06 7.27
CA VAL A 148 -9.61 -10.50 7.05
C VAL A 148 -8.53 -10.71 5.99
N ARG A 149 -7.62 -11.64 6.25
CA ARG A 149 -6.62 -12.13 5.31
C ARG A 149 -6.86 -13.58 4.95
N ILE A 150 -6.83 -13.88 3.65
CA ILE A 150 -6.81 -15.26 3.15
C ILE A 150 -5.37 -15.56 2.75
N VAL A 151 -4.75 -16.53 3.42
CA VAL A 151 -3.32 -16.86 3.28
C VAL A 151 -3.19 -18.31 2.84
N GLY A 152 -2.70 -18.52 1.63
CA GLY A 152 -2.39 -19.84 1.13
C GLY A 152 -1.10 -20.42 1.72
N PHE A 153 -1.03 -21.75 1.88
CA PHE A 153 0.17 -22.44 2.32
C PHE A 153 0.31 -23.84 1.69
N GLY A 154 1.51 -24.38 1.74
CA GLY A 154 1.88 -25.69 1.25
C GLY A 154 2.93 -25.63 0.13
N ALA A 155 3.33 -26.78 -0.40
CA ALA A 155 4.37 -26.89 -1.43
C ALA A 155 4.03 -26.12 -2.72
N ARG A 156 2.75 -25.95 -2.99
CA ARG A 156 2.20 -25.09 -4.07
C ARG A 156 1.17 -24.15 -3.46
N ARG A 157 0.99 -23.00 -4.08
CA ARG A 157 -0.10 -22.09 -3.74
C ARG A 157 -1.45 -22.75 -4.02
N PRO A 158 -2.48 -22.57 -3.17
CA PRO A 158 -3.85 -22.98 -3.48
C PRO A 158 -4.37 -22.21 -4.70
N VAL A 159 -5.17 -22.85 -5.53
CA VAL A 159 -5.76 -22.27 -6.73
C VAL A 159 -7.28 -22.19 -6.56
N PHE A 160 -7.84 -21.00 -6.63
CA PHE A 160 -9.28 -20.79 -6.70
C PHE A 160 -9.72 -20.68 -8.14
N VAL A 161 -10.69 -21.51 -8.55
CA VAL A 161 -11.15 -21.57 -9.93
C VAL A 161 -12.62 -21.18 -10.02
N LEU A 162 -12.92 -20.08 -10.71
CA LEU A 162 -14.29 -19.82 -11.17
C LEU A 162 -14.56 -20.74 -12.35
N ASP A 163 -15.62 -21.51 -12.27
CA ASP A 163 -15.99 -22.51 -13.28
C ASP A 163 -16.23 -21.86 -14.66
N ALA A 164 -16.15 -22.68 -15.72
CA ALA A 164 -16.47 -22.20 -17.06
C ALA A 164 -17.96 -21.83 -17.15
N ALA A 165 -18.28 -20.74 -17.83
CA ALA A 165 -19.64 -20.26 -18.07
C ALA A 165 -20.50 -20.23 -16.78
N THR A 166 -19.94 -19.80 -15.68
CA THR A 166 -20.65 -19.72 -14.38
C THR A 166 -21.85 -18.77 -14.49
N PRO A 167 -23.05 -19.18 -14.04
CA PRO A 167 -24.24 -18.34 -14.12
C PRO A 167 -24.07 -17.00 -13.46
N GLY A 168 -24.44 -15.92 -14.17
CA GLY A 168 -24.35 -14.53 -13.70
C GLY A 168 -23.01 -13.85 -14.00
N TYR A 169 -22.08 -14.48 -14.75
CA TYR A 169 -20.83 -13.86 -15.19
C TYR A 169 -20.77 -13.59 -16.71
N ALA A 170 -21.93 -13.67 -17.39
CA ALA A 170 -22.10 -13.33 -18.81
C ALA A 170 -23.44 -12.63 -19.05
N THR A 171 -23.76 -11.62 -18.25
CA THR A 171 -25.04 -10.89 -18.25
C THR A 171 -24.90 -9.46 -18.74
N GLY A 172 -23.70 -9.01 -19.06
CA GLY A 172 -23.38 -7.59 -19.35
C GLY A 172 -23.14 -6.76 -18.10
N THR A 173 -23.28 -7.33 -16.90
CA THR A 173 -23.03 -6.65 -15.62
C THR A 173 -21.83 -7.24 -14.93
N ALA A 174 -20.85 -6.41 -14.57
CA ALA A 174 -19.65 -6.83 -13.87
C ALA A 174 -19.98 -7.56 -12.56
N ARG A 175 -19.28 -8.67 -12.29
CA ARG A 175 -19.45 -9.47 -11.08
C ARG A 175 -18.12 -9.95 -10.53
N ASP A 176 -17.91 -9.70 -9.25
CA ASP A 176 -16.67 -10.05 -8.56
C ASP A 176 -16.60 -11.54 -8.24
N VAL A 177 -15.38 -12.12 -8.23
CA VAL A 177 -15.11 -13.45 -7.66
C VAL A 177 -14.66 -13.30 -6.22
N PHE A 178 -13.63 -12.50 -5.96
CA PHE A 178 -13.32 -12.02 -4.61
C PHE A 178 -13.66 -10.53 -4.50
N SER A 179 -14.38 -10.16 -3.45
CA SER A 179 -14.80 -8.79 -3.23
C SER A 179 -14.45 -8.32 -1.82
N PHE A 180 -13.63 -7.30 -1.71
CA PHE A 180 -13.31 -6.69 -0.43
C PHE A 180 -14.52 -5.91 0.07
N ARG A 181 -14.93 -6.21 1.30
CA ARG A 181 -16.17 -5.69 1.91
C ARG A 181 -15.91 -5.09 3.27
N ARG A 182 -16.66 -4.06 3.55
CA ARG A 182 -16.82 -3.50 4.88
C ARG A 182 -18.05 -4.12 5.53
N ARG A 183 -17.87 -4.61 6.76
CA ARG A 183 -18.96 -5.14 7.60
C ARG A 183 -19.02 -4.38 8.92
N PRO A 184 -19.64 -3.19 8.96
CA PRO A 184 -19.75 -2.43 10.19
C PRO A 184 -20.61 -3.17 11.21
N VAL A 185 -20.26 -3.08 12.50
CA VAL A 185 -21.07 -3.66 13.57
C VAL A 185 -22.48 -3.07 13.52
N GLY A 186 -23.50 -3.93 13.35
CA GLY A 186 -24.89 -3.52 13.26
C GLY A 186 -25.30 -2.79 11.97
N GLY A 187 -24.43 -2.77 10.95
CA GLY A 187 -24.69 -2.12 9.67
C GLY A 187 -24.70 -3.06 8.48
N PRO A 188 -25.17 -2.61 7.33
CA PRO A 188 -25.18 -3.41 6.11
C PRO A 188 -23.76 -3.61 5.57
N VAL A 189 -23.53 -4.77 4.92
CA VAL A 189 -22.30 -5.04 4.17
C VAL A 189 -22.25 -4.13 2.95
N SER A 190 -21.14 -3.45 2.74
CA SER A 190 -20.90 -2.56 1.60
C SER A 190 -19.54 -2.85 0.95
N TYR A 191 -19.24 -2.22 -0.18
CA TYR A 191 -17.88 -2.26 -0.72
C TYR A 191 -16.89 -1.60 0.25
N ALA A 192 -15.71 -2.19 0.33
CA ALA A 192 -14.60 -1.64 1.09
C ALA A 192 -14.20 -0.25 0.55
N ASN A 193 -13.81 0.63 1.46
CA ASN A 193 -13.42 2.00 1.16
C ASN A 193 -12.31 2.45 2.15
N ASN A 194 -12.15 3.76 2.34
CA ASN A 194 -11.11 4.36 3.18
C ASN A 194 -11.20 4.08 4.69
N ASP A 195 -12.16 3.31 5.12
CA ASP A 195 -12.32 2.84 6.52
C ASP A 195 -12.18 1.32 6.67
N THR A 196 -11.68 0.66 5.62
CA THR A 196 -11.41 -0.79 5.59
C THR A 196 -9.91 -1.01 5.58
N PHE A 197 -9.36 -1.57 6.64
CA PHE A 197 -7.93 -1.68 6.86
C PHE A 197 -7.45 -3.12 7.00
N GLY A 198 -6.25 -3.42 6.50
CA GLY A 198 -5.54 -4.65 6.79
C GLY A 198 -6.04 -5.91 6.08
N SER A 199 -7.07 -5.82 5.24
CA SER A 199 -7.58 -6.96 4.46
C SER A 199 -6.59 -7.40 3.38
N GLY A 200 -6.57 -8.67 3.02
CA GLY A 200 -5.63 -9.12 1.99
C GLY A 200 -5.86 -10.52 1.44
N LEU A 201 -5.29 -10.74 0.25
CA LEU A 201 -5.07 -12.06 -0.33
C LEU A 201 -3.57 -12.30 -0.44
N VAL A 202 -3.08 -13.41 0.08
CA VAL A 202 -1.65 -13.69 0.19
C VAL A 202 -1.34 -15.12 -0.21
N ASN A 203 -0.36 -15.30 -1.10
CA ASN A 203 0.19 -16.59 -1.48
C ASN A 203 -0.87 -17.57 -2.04
N LEU A 204 -1.65 -17.13 -3.01
CA LEU A 204 -2.70 -17.93 -3.67
C LEU A 204 -2.83 -17.56 -5.15
N ASP A 205 -3.46 -18.43 -5.93
CA ASP A 205 -3.71 -18.21 -7.35
C ASP A 205 -5.22 -18.19 -7.64
N ILE A 206 -5.61 -17.41 -8.66
CA ILE A 206 -7.02 -17.30 -9.10
C ILE A 206 -7.07 -17.58 -10.59
N ARG A 207 -8.00 -18.45 -11.01
CA ARG A 207 -8.24 -18.75 -12.41
C ARG A 207 -9.70 -18.52 -12.78
N ILE A 208 -9.93 -17.75 -13.82
CA ILE A 208 -11.27 -17.54 -14.38
C ILE A 208 -11.44 -18.50 -15.56
N GLY A 209 -12.39 -19.43 -15.43
CA GLY A 209 -12.76 -20.33 -16.53
C GLY A 209 -13.36 -19.59 -17.72
N PRO A 210 -13.28 -20.15 -18.93
CA PRO A 210 -13.80 -19.51 -20.15
C PRO A 210 -15.31 -19.28 -20.09
N GLY A 211 -15.81 -18.26 -20.80
CA GLY A 211 -17.23 -17.91 -20.86
C GLY A 211 -17.73 -17.08 -19.69
N ASN A 212 -16.84 -16.37 -19.01
CA ASN A 212 -17.15 -15.44 -17.92
C ASN A 212 -16.71 -14.00 -18.24
N PRO A 213 -17.18 -13.38 -19.34
CA PRO A 213 -16.68 -12.09 -19.81
C PRO A 213 -16.99 -10.91 -18.85
N ASP A 214 -17.93 -11.06 -17.94
CA ASP A 214 -18.26 -10.03 -16.95
C ASP A 214 -17.53 -10.24 -15.60
N ALA A 215 -16.70 -11.29 -15.48
CA ALA A 215 -15.99 -11.57 -14.25
C ALA A 215 -14.94 -10.50 -13.94
N ILE A 216 -14.82 -10.19 -12.66
CA ILE A 216 -13.70 -9.48 -12.05
C ILE A 216 -13.07 -10.45 -11.05
N ALA A 217 -11.79 -10.83 -11.26
CA ALA A 217 -11.20 -11.83 -10.37
C ALA A 217 -11.10 -11.29 -8.93
N VAL A 218 -10.67 -10.04 -8.75
CA VAL A 218 -10.58 -9.41 -7.42
C VAL A 218 -11.05 -7.95 -7.48
N ARG A 219 -12.10 -7.60 -6.74
CA ARG A 219 -12.40 -6.21 -6.42
C ARG A 219 -11.66 -5.82 -5.14
N PHE A 220 -10.61 -5.03 -5.30
CA PHE A 220 -9.66 -4.70 -4.25
C PHE A 220 -9.82 -3.25 -3.77
N GLY A 221 -10.90 -2.94 -3.05
CA GLY A 221 -11.05 -1.67 -2.35
C GLY A 221 -10.50 -1.73 -0.94
N GLY A 222 -10.10 -0.60 -0.39
CA GLY A 222 -9.63 -0.54 1.00
C GLY A 222 -8.74 0.65 1.28
N ALA A 223 -8.11 0.62 2.44
CA ALA A 223 -7.24 1.64 2.98
C ALA A 223 -5.89 1.03 3.42
N GLN A 224 -5.21 1.64 4.36
CA GLN A 224 -3.89 1.26 4.80
C GLN A 224 -3.81 -0.22 5.23
N LEU A 225 -2.65 -0.83 5.00
CA LEU A 225 -2.35 -2.24 5.27
C LEU A 225 -3.15 -3.25 4.43
N CYS A 226 -4.04 -2.80 3.53
CA CYS A 226 -4.65 -3.70 2.57
C CYS A 226 -3.63 -4.11 1.51
N LEU A 227 -3.57 -5.41 1.19
CA LEU A 227 -2.58 -5.91 0.23
C LEU A 227 -3.06 -7.10 -0.61
N LEU A 228 -2.55 -7.14 -1.84
CA LEU A 228 -2.50 -8.37 -2.66
C LEU A 228 -1.02 -8.76 -2.79
N GLN A 229 -0.65 -9.96 -2.35
CA GLN A 229 0.75 -10.36 -2.35
C GLN A 229 0.95 -11.82 -2.77
N ASP A 230 1.94 -12.07 -3.63
CA ASP A 230 2.29 -13.41 -4.09
C ASP A 230 1.13 -14.13 -4.79
N LEU A 231 0.47 -13.46 -5.76
CA LEU A 231 -0.67 -13.98 -6.50
C LEU A 231 -0.34 -14.19 -7.99
N ASP A 232 -0.95 -15.23 -8.56
CA ASP A 232 -1.07 -15.41 -10.02
C ASP A 232 -2.56 -15.41 -10.40
N ILE A 233 -2.99 -14.38 -11.15
CA ILE A 233 -4.36 -14.20 -11.60
C ILE A 233 -4.43 -14.49 -13.10
N ASP A 234 -5.02 -15.63 -13.47
CA ASP A 234 -5.36 -15.94 -14.84
C ASP A 234 -6.79 -15.49 -15.12
N ALA A 235 -6.90 -14.28 -15.67
CA ALA A 235 -8.18 -13.64 -15.92
C ALA A 235 -8.88 -14.14 -17.22
N GLY A 236 -8.19 -14.93 -18.05
CA GLY A 236 -8.78 -15.50 -19.26
C GLY A 236 -9.51 -14.47 -20.14
N ASP A 237 -10.82 -14.66 -20.35
CA ASP A 237 -11.70 -13.74 -21.07
C ASP A 237 -12.45 -12.73 -20.18
N ALA A 238 -12.14 -12.67 -18.92
CA ALA A 238 -12.77 -11.78 -17.93
C ALA A 238 -12.68 -10.29 -18.32
N ARG A 239 -13.55 -9.51 -17.68
CA ARG A 239 -13.57 -8.05 -17.77
C ARG A 239 -12.31 -7.42 -17.16
N ALA A 240 -11.90 -7.91 -15.99
CA ALA A 240 -10.69 -7.43 -15.33
C ALA A 240 -10.06 -8.49 -14.41
N GLY A 241 -8.74 -8.43 -14.28
CA GLY A 241 -8.03 -9.17 -13.25
C GLY A 241 -8.29 -8.55 -11.87
N ILE A 242 -8.02 -7.26 -11.75
CA ILE A 242 -8.24 -6.49 -10.51
C ILE A 242 -9.07 -5.25 -10.83
N ASP A 243 -10.05 -4.96 -9.99
CA ASP A 243 -10.87 -3.76 -10.07
C ASP A 243 -10.80 -3.00 -8.75
N HIS A 244 -10.63 -1.70 -8.80
CA HIS A 244 -10.25 -0.84 -7.69
C HIS A 244 -8.85 -1.14 -7.16
N ASN A 245 -8.38 -0.28 -6.30
CA ASN A 245 -7.06 -0.36 -5.71
C ASN A 245 -7.09 0.09 -4.25
N ALA A 246 -6.34 -0.61 -3.45
CA ALA A 246 -5.94 -0.23 -2.11
C ALA A 246 -4.43 -0.02 -2.09
N ASN A 247 -3.77 -0.09 -0.95
CA ASN A 247 -2.40 0.39 -0.81
C ASN A 247 -1.35 -0.37 -1.64
N LEU A 248 -1.18 -1.67 -1.41
CA LEU A 248 -0.06 -2.40 -1.98
C LEU A 248 -0.50 -3.61 -2.81
N ILE A 249 0.01 -3.68 -4.04
CA ILE A 249 -0.04 -4.86 -4.92
C ILE A 249 1.40 -5.30 -5.15
N HIS A 250 1.82 -6.41 -4.54
CA HIS A 250 3.21 -6.83 -4.47
C HIS A 250 3.40 -8.26 -4.97
N ARG A 251 4.28 -8.45 -5.96
CA ARG A 251 4.55 -9.74 -6.58
C ARG A 251 3.26 -10.42 -7.09
N VAL A 252 2.48 -9.64 -7.83
CA VAL A 252 1.24 -10.11 -8.45
C VAL A 252 1.41 -10.18 -9.97
N ARG A 253 1.07 -11.34 -10.55
CA ARG A 253 0.97 -11.51 -11.98
C ARG A 253 -0.50 -11.55 -12.41
N VAL A 254 -0.84 -10.78 -13.46
CA VAL A 254 -2.17 -10.81 -14.07
C VAL A 254 -2.01 -11.16 -15.54
N ARG A 255 -2.63 -12.26 -15.97
CA ARG A 255 -2.63 -12.73 -17.36
C ARG A 255 -4.01 -12.63 -17.97
N GLY A 256 -4.09 -12.17 -19.22
CA GLY A 256 -5.36 -12.05 -19.94
C GLY A 256 -6.27 -10.96 -19.37
N GLY A 257 -7.56 -11.15 -19.50
CA GLY A 257 -8.59 -10.18 -19.22
C GLY A 257 -8.72 -9.10 -20.32
N GLU A 258 -9.80 -8.31 -20.28
CA GLU A 258 -9.87 -7.09 -21.08
C GLU A 258 -8.89 -6.07 -20.51
N VAL A 259 -8.88 -5.89 -19.19
CA VAL A 259 -7.97 -5.03 -18.44
C VAL A 259 -7.32 -5.82 -17.31
N GLY A 260 -6.05 -5.54 -17.02
CA GLY A 260 -5.35 -6.15 -15.91
C GLY A 260 -5.77 -5.54 -14.58
N LEU A 261 -5.73 -4.21 -14.49
CA LEU A 261 -6.14 -3.43 -13.31
C LEU A 261 -6.99 -2.23 -13.73
N HIS A 262 -8.19 -2.10 -13.22
CA HIS A 262 -8.93 -0.83 -13.17
C HIS A 262 -8.52 -0.06 -11.93
N ALA A 263 -7.70 0.97 -12.10
CA ALA A 263 -7.23 1.82 -11.02
C ALA A 263 -8.12 3.06 -10.85
N TYR A 264 -8.61 3.29 -9.65
CA TYR A 264 -9.42 4.45 -9.30
C TYR A 264 -8.71 5.31 -8.26
N ALA A 265 -9.07 6.57 -8.15
CA ALA A 265 -8.70 7.32 -6.96
C ALA A 265 -9.28 6.65 -5.72
N ALA A 266 -8.46 6.42 -4.71
CA ALA A 266 -8.98 6.07 -3.40
C ALA A 266 -9.86 7.23 -2.88
N SER A 267 -10.84 6.94 -2.03
CA SER A 267 -11.79 7.95 -1.55
C SER A 267 -11.12 9.11 -0.82
N ALA A 268 -10.00 8.87 -0.17
CA ALA A 268 -9.15 9.89 0.47
C ALA A 268 -8.05 10.43 -0.47
N GLY A 269 -7.96 9.95 -1.70
CA GLY A 269 -7.04 10.46 -2.72
C GLY A 269 -5.59 10.03 -2.57
N TRP A 270 -5.28 9.01 -1.74
CA TRP A 270 -3.94 8.46 -1.63
C TRP A 270 -3.55 7.60 -2.84
N GLN A 271 -2.29 7.18 -2.88
CA GLN A 271 -1.71 6.40 -3.96
C GLN A 271 -1.91 4.89 -3.77
N THR A 272 -1.63 4.13 -4.82
CA THR A 272 -1.45 2.67 -4.80
C THR A 272 -0.08 2.34 -5.36
N THR A 273 0.62 1.44 -4.70
CA THR A 273 1.92 0.97 -5.17
C THR A 273 1.82 -0.42 -5.81
N LEU A 274 2.27 -0.51 -7.07
CA LEU A 274 2.52 -1.77 -7.78
C LEU A 274 4.01 -2.09 -7.64
N LEU A 275 4.36 -3.13 -6.91
CA LEU A 275 5.74 -3.50 -6.63
C LEU A 275 6.04 -4.92 -7.10
N ASP A 276 7.07 -5.07 -7.96
CA ASP A 276 7.48 -6.37 -8.49
C ASP A 276 6.35 -7.15 -9.18
N CYS A 277 5.48 -6.46 -9.94
CA CYS A 277 4.30 -7.04 -10.58
C CYS A 277 4.54 -7.40 -12.06
N ARG A 278 3.59 -8.13 -12.65
CA ARG A 278 3.61 -8.49 -14.07
C ARG A 278 2.21 -8.50 -14.68
N PHE A 279 2.05 -7.85 -15.82
CA PHE A 279 0.82 -7.79 -16.60
C PHE A 279 1.09 -8.32 -18.02
N GLU A 280 0.31 -9.33 -18.46
CA GLU A 280 0.59 -10.07 -19.68
C GLU A 280 -0.67 -10.30 -20.52
N GLY A 281 -0.66 -9.90 -21.78
CA GLY A 281 -1.66 -10.29 -22.78
C GLY A 281 -3.07 -9.74 -22.53
N GLN A 282 -3.22 -8.61 -21.87
CA GLN A 282 -4.51 -7.94 -21.76
C GLN A 282 -4.99 -7.46 -23.13
N ARG A 283 -6.28 -7.62 -23.41
CA ARG A 283 -6.84 -7.31 -24.73
C ARG A 283 -6.94 -5.80 -25.00
N ARG A 284 -7.08 -4.96 -23.97
CA ARG A 284 -7.20 -3.51 -24.10
C ARG A 284 -6.04 -2.75 -23.45
N ALA A 285 -5.86 -2.93 -22.16
CA ALA A 285 -4.80 -2.26 -21.41
C ALA A 285 -4.38 -3.07 -20.19
N ALA A 286 -3.11 -2.97 -19.80
CA ALA A 286 -2.66 -3.55 -18.56
C ALA A 286 -3.27 -2.81 -17.36
N VAL A 287 -3.26 -1.48 -17.39
CA VAL A 287 -3.87 -0.63 -16.35
C VAL A 287 -4.74 0.44 -17.00
N SER A 288 -5.99 0.51 -16.60
CA SER A 288 -6.93 1.56 -16.99
C SER A 288 -7.24 2.44 -15.78
N MET A 289 -6.99 3.76 -15.89
CA MET A 289 -6.99 4.70 -14.78
C MET A 289 -8.19 5.64 -14.82
N PHE A 290 -8.84 5.82 -13.66
CA PHE A 290 -10.07 6.58 -13.49
C PHE A 290 -9.97 7.53 -12.29
N ASN A 291 -10.70 8.66 -12.36
CA ASN A 291 -10.99 9.54 -11.22
C ASN A 291 -9.73 9.99 -10.45
N ASP A 292 -8.75 10.55 -11.15
CA ASP A 292 -7.51 11.03 -10.50
C ASP A 292 -6.73 9.92 -9.77
N ALA A 293 -6.59 8.76 -10.44
CA ALA A 293 -5.82 7.66 -9.90
C ALA A 293 -4.35 8.06 -9.72
N LYS A 294 -3.76 7.62 -8.61
CA LYS A 294 -2.36 7.86 -8.26
C LYS A 294 -1.65 6.52 -8.15
N LEU A 295 -0.73 6.27 -9.06
CA LEU A 295 0.00 5.02 -9.12
C LEU A 295 1.50 5.24 -8.97
N VAL A 296 2.10 4.46 -8.09
CA VAL A 296 3.54 4.26 -7.98
C VAL A 296 3.86 2.85 -8.46
N VAL A 297 4.62 2.73 -9.52
CA VAL A 297 4.90 1.45 -10.18
C VAL A 297 6.41 1.22 -10.17
N VAL A 298 6.84 0.18 -9.49
CA VAL A 298 8.27 -0.10 -9.33
C VAL A 298 8.57 -1.55 -9.72
N ARG A 299 9.58 -1.75 -10.56
CA ARG A 299 10.05 -3.06 -11.02
C ARG A 299 8.92 -3.94 -11.55
N THR A 300 8.04 -3.36 -12.37
CA THR A 300 6.89 -4.06 -12.95
C THR A 300 7.10 -4.30 -14.44
N ALA A 301 6.70 -5.46 -14.92
CA ALA A 301 6.78 -5.83 -16.33
C ALA A 301 5.41 -5.80 -17.00
N PHE A 302 5.37 -5.28 -18.22
CA PHE A 302 4.19 -5.22 -19.08
C PHE A 302 4.52 -5.86 -20.43
N SER A 303 3.75 -6.88 -20.83
CA SER A 303 4.05 -7.60 -22.08
C SER A 303 2.82 -7.99 -22.88
N GLY A 304 2.92 -7.88 -24.22
CA GLY A 304 1.90 -8.35 -25.14
C GLY A 304 0.53 -7.68 -24.98
N THR A 305 0.49 -6.42 -24.56
CA THR A 305 -0.73 -5.63 -24.37
C THR A 305 -0.72 -4.41 -25.31
N PRO A 306 -1.88 -3.92 -25.79
CA PRO A 306 -1.91 -2.70 -26.59
C PRO A 306 -1.39 -1.48 -25.85
N ARG A 307 -1.76 -1.32 -24.58
CA ARG A 307 -1.39 -0.19 -23.73
C ARG A 307 -0.94 -0.68 -22.37
N ALA A 308 0.14 -0.13 -21.83
CA ALA A 308 0.50 -0.41 -20.45
C ALA A 308 -0.41 0.41 -19.50
N PHE A 309 -0.60 1.69 -19.81
CA PHE A 309 -1.47 2.58 -19.03
C PHE A 309 -2.40 3.36 -19.96
N GLU A 310 -3.66 3.49 -19.61
CA GLU A 310 -4.60 4.38 -20.28
C GLU A 310 -5.42 5.18 -19.27
N SER A 311 -5.62 6.47 -19.54
CA SER A 311 -6.54 7.33 -18.78
C SER A 311 -7.94 7.27 -19.36
N ALA A 312 -8.96 7.25 -18.50
CA ALA A 312 -10.32 7.51 -18.93
C ALA A 312 -10.43 8.91 -19.57
N PRO A 313 -11.36 9.10 -20.53
CA PRO A 313 -11.57 10.42 -21.16
C PRO A 313 -11.86 11.52 -20.14
N ASP A 314 -11.36 12.72 -20.42
CA ASP A 314 -11.60 13.94 -19.64
C ASP A 314 -11.17 13.88 -18.16
N GLN A 315 -10.23 12.99 -17.85
CA GLN A 315 -9.69 12.82 -16.51
C GLN A 315 -8.17 13.03 -16.49
N TRP A 316 -7.64 13.40 -15.34
CA TRP A 316 -6.20 13.53 -15.10
C TRP A 316 -5.72 12.43 -14.16
N GLN A 317 -4.47 12.03 -14.32
CA GLN A 317 -3.88 10.92 -13.60
C GLN A 317 -2.48 11.27 -13.12
N HIS A 318 -2.06 10.66 -12.02
CA HIS A 318 -0.71 10.75 -11.49
C HIS A 318 -0.03 9.40 -11.61
N LEU A 319 0.98 9.30 -12.47
CA LEU A 319 1.65 8.06 -12.77
C LEU A 319 3.17 8.22 -12.61
N TYR A 320 3.72 7.55 -11.62
CA TYR A 320 5.14 7.39 -11.42
C TYR A 320 5.55 5.95 -11.67
N VAL A 321 6.48 5.72 -12.61
CA VAL A 321 6.95 4.39 -12.99
C VAL A 321 8.47 4.37 -12.94
N GLN A 322 9.05 3.48 -12.15
CA GLN A 322 10.48 3.35 -12.00
C GLN A 322 10.95 1.91 -12.22
N ASP A 323 12.15 1.76 -12.84
CA ASP A 323 12.84 0.49 -13.01
C ASP A 323 11.96 -0.62 -13.62
N SER A 324 11.06 -0.28 -14.53
CA SER A 324 10.04 -1.16 -15.11
C SER A 324 10.33 -1.50 -16.58
N HIS A 325 9.70 -2.57 -17.07
CA HIS A 325 9.95 -3.08 -18.41
C HIS A 325 8.67 -3.15 -19.26
N PHE A 326 8.78 -2.69 -20.53
CA PHE A 326 7.70 -2.73 -21.52
C PHE A 326 8.13 -3.57 -22.70
N ASP A 327 7.45 -4.69 -22.95
CA ASP A 327 7.77 -5.62 -24.03
C ASP A 327 6.56 -5.83 -24.96
N GLY A 328 6.71 -5.47 -26.23
CA GLY A 328 5.65 -5.65 -27.22
C GLY A 328 4.38 -4.85 -26.92
N VAL A 329 4.50 -3.67 -26.32
CA VAL A 329 3.36 -2.74 -26.13
C VAL A 329 3.04 -2.11 -27.48
N SER A 330 1.95 -2.56 -28.13
CA SER A 330 1.73 -2.34 -29.55
C SER A 330 1.17 -0.96 -29.91
N ASP A 331 0.52 -0.23 -28.98
CA ASP A 331 0.05 1.15 -29.18
C ASP A 331 0.92 2.15 -28.41
N ALA A 332 0.78 2.27 -27.11
CA ALA A 332 1.60 3.19 -26.32
C ALA A 332 1.78 2.69 -24.87
N VAL A 333 2.93 3.03 -24.27
CA VAL A 333 3.14 2.78 -22.84
C VAL A 333 2.11 3.55 -22.01
N ALA A 334 1.93 4.84 -22.28
CA ALA A 334 0.91 5.65 -21.62
C ALA A 334 0.05 6.39 -22.66
N VAL A 335 -1.28 6.29 -22.51
CA VAL A 335 -2.24 7.10 -23.21
C VAL A 335 -2.91 8.00 -22.17
N LEU A 336 -2.65 9.31 -22.27
CA LEU A 336 -3.14 10.33 -21.32
C LEU A 336 -3.92 11.42 -22.05
N ASN A 337 -4.80 12.10 -21.34
CA ASN A 337 -5.48 13.28 -21.87
C ASN A 337 -4.50 14.47 -21.94
N ASP A 338 -4.72 15.37 -22.90
CA ASP A 338 -3.97 16.63 -22.96
C ASP A 338 -4.34 17.51 -21.76
N SER A 339 -3.35 17.98 -21.00
CA SER A 339 -3.58 18.82 -19.84
C SER A 339 -4.33 20.13 -20.17
N ALA A 340 -4.08 20.69 -21.38
CA ALA A 340 -4.74 21.90 -21.86
C ALA A 340 -6.24 21.71 -22.16
N SER A 341 -6.70 20.47 -22.40
CA SER A 341 -8.09 20.15 -22.73
C SER A 341 -8.93 19.73 -21.53
N LEU A 342 -8.31 19.57 -20.36
CA LEU A 342 -9.03 19.14 -19.16
C LEU A 342 -9.92 20.26 -18.61
N PRO A 343 -11.12 19.95 -18.10
CA PRO A 343 -11.99 20.94 -17.49
C PRO A 343 -11.26 21.69 -16.38
N GLY A 344 -11.39 23.02 -16.37
CA GLY A 344 -10.69 23.90 -15.44
C GLY A 344 -10.83 23.47 -13.98
N ALA A 345 -9.81 23.75 -13.18
CA ALA A 345 -9.84 23.51 -11.75
C ALA A 345 -10.94 24.35 -11.09
N GLN A 346 -11.65 23.78 -10.13
CA GLN A 346 -12.59 24.52 -9.30
C GLN A 346 -11.91 25.56 -8.38
N ASN A 347 -10.57 25.49 -8.27
CA ASN A 347 -9.70 26.41 -7.52
C ASN A 347 -8.44 26.69 -8.32
N ASP A 348 -8.04 27.94 -8.43
CA ASP A 348 -6.82 28.42 -9.12
C ASP A 348 -5.50 27.83 -8.57
N LEU A 349 -5.54 27.15 -7.44
CA LEU A 349 -4.37 26.60 -6.74
C LEU A 349 -4.12 25.11 -7.03
N ILE A 350 -5.12 24.38 -7.56
CA ILE A 350 -4.95 22.98 -7.97
C ILE A 350 -5.06 22.95 -9.49
N ARG A 351 -3.93 22.97 -10.16
CA ARG A 351 -3.89 22.70 -11.60
C ARG A 351 -4.24 21.23 -11.81
N ARG A 352 -5.36 20.97 -12.44
CA ARG A 352 -5.74 19.63 -12.88
C ARG A 352 -4.90 19.28 -14.10
N SER A 353 -3.76 18.63 -13.86
CA SER A 353 -2.86 18.24 -14.93
C SER A 353 -2.48 16.76 -14.79
N ASN A 354 -2.33 16.10 -15.93
CA ASN A 354 -1.70 14.79 -15.93
C ASN A 354 -0.24 14.91 -15.52
N GLN A 355 0.21 13.96 -14.72
CA GLN A 355 1.61 13.84 -14.32
C GLN A 355 2.10 12.45 -14.68
N LEU A 356 3.11 12.38 -15.51
CA LEU A 356 3.79 11.15 -15.89
C LEU A 356 5.27 11.26 -15.58
N THR A 357 5.80 10.23 -14.94
CA THR A 357 7.25 9.98 -14.85
C THR A 357 7.53 8.53 -15.20
N LEU A 358 8.35 8.28 -16.23
CA LEU A 358 9.02 7.00 -16.47
C LEU A 358 10.50 7.22 -16.16
N LEU A 359 11.07 6.49 -15.20
CA LEU A 359 12.46 6.67 -14.73
C LEU A 359 13.19 5.33 -14.74
N GLY A 360 14.33 5.25 -15.44
CA GLY A 360 15.17 4.06 -15.46
C GLY A 360 14.51 2.84 -16.11
N CYS A 361 13.44 3.04 -16.88
CA CYS A 361 12.69 1.96 -17.53
C CYS A 361 13.37 1.45 -18.80
N THR A 362 12.90 0.31 -19.30
CA THR A 362 13.33 -0.26 -20.59
C THR A 362 12.12 -0.60 -21.46
N ALA A 363 12.29 -0.51 -22.77
CA ALA A 363 11.25 -0.85 -23.72
C ALA A 363 11.82 -1.68 -24.88
N THR A 364 11.08 -2.72 -25.30
CA THR A 364 11.40 -3.59 -26.43
C THR A 364 10.16 -3.74 -27.30
N GLY A 365 10.27 -3.59 -28.62
CA GLY A 365 9.14 -3.73 -29.54
C GLY A 365 7.96 -2.78 -29.26
N THR A 366 8.21 -1.68 -28.58
CA THR A 366 7.19 -0.74 -28.14
C THR A 366 7.07 0.42 -29.11
N ARG A 367 5.86 0.71 -29.63
CA ARG A 367 5.67 1.73 -30.66
C ARG A 367 5.84 3.14 -30.12
N ASP A 368 5.08 3.51 -29.12
CA ASP A 368 5.10 4.84 -28.51
C ASP A 368 5.27 4.74 -26.99
N LEU A 369 5.94 5.72 -26.38
CA LEU A 369 6.06 5.84 -24.92
C LEU A 369 4.92 6.66 -24.33
N LEU A 370 4.48 7.69 -25.08
CA LEU A 370 3.37 8.55 -24.68
C LEU A 370 2.54 8.89 -25.91
N LEU A 371 1.23 8.81 -25.74
CA LEU A 371 0.22 9.32 -26.66
C LEU A 371 -0.70 10.27 -25.90
N LEU A 372 -0.82 11.52 -26.34
CA LEU A 372 -1.81 12.47 -25.86
C LEU A 372 -3.09 12.32 -26.69
N ALA A 373 -4.20 12.04 -26.02
CA ALA A 373 -5.39 11.51 -26.67
C ALA A 373 -6.10 12.52 -27.57
N GLN A 374 -6.18 13.81 -27.20
CA GLN A 374 -6.91 14.83 -27.94
C GLN A 374 -6.06 15.42 -29.09
N SER A 375 -4.80 15.76 -28.84
CA SER A 375 -3.91 16.33 -29.86
C SER A 375 -3.31 15.26 -30.79
N GLY A 376 -3.29 14.00 -30.38
CA GLY A 376 -2.59 12.94 -31.08
C GLY A 376 -1.06 13.04 -31.02
N ALA A 377 -0.53 13.93 -30.17
CA ALA A 377 0.91 14.08 -29.99
C ALA A 377 1.54 12.82 -29.42
N ARG A 378 2.70 12.41 -30.00
CA ARG A 378 3.35 11.12 -29.68
C ARG A 378 4.81 11.29 -29.37
N THR A 379 5.26 10.59 -28.32
CA THR A 379 6.69 10.36 -28.06
C THR A 379 7.02 8.92 -28.45
N ARG A 380 7.84 8.74 -29.46
CA ARG A 380 8.19 7.43 -30.01
C ARG A 380 9.01 6.59 -29.05
N GLY A 381 8.72 5.29 -29.05
CA GLY A 381 9.54 4.30 -28.36
C GLY A 381 10.89 4.05 -29.05
N PRO A 382 11.87 3.53 -28.31
CA PRO A 382 13.12 3.09 -28.87
C PRO A 382 12.91 1.83 -29.71
N GLN A 383 13.44 1.82 -30.93
CA GLN A 383 13.34 0.67 -31.82
C GLN A 383 14.73 0.10 -32.13
N PRO A 384 14.94 -1.23 -32.09
CA PRO A 384 13.99 -2.27 -31.62
C PRO A 384 13.84 -2.31 -30.10
N SER A 385 14.78 -1.73 -29.36
CA SER A 385 14.79 -1.65 -27.91
C SER A 385 15.57 -0.44 -27.42
N GLY A 386 15.42 -0.11 -26.16
CA GLY A 386 16.19 0.95 -25.53
C GLY A 386 15.87 1.17 -24.06
N ARG A 387 16.62 2.11 -23.50
CA ARG A 387 16.46 2.55 -22.12
C ARG A 387 15.81 3.93 -22.06
N ILE A 388 14.75 4.04 -21.31
CA ILE A 388 14.10 5.29 -20.95
C ILE A 388 14.78 5.76 -19.66
N ARG A 389 15.80 6.63 -19.80
CA ARG A 389 16.46 7.18 -18.61
C ARG A 389 15.49 8.06 -17.86
N GLU A 390 14.78 8.91 -18.59
CA GLU A 390 13.70 9.73 -18.04
C GLU A 390 12.71 10.12 -19.15
N LEU A 391 11.41 9.97 -18.90
CA LEU A 391 10.35 10.63 -19.64
C LEU A 391 9.39 11.23 -18.64
N THR A 392 9.07 12.50 -18.81
CA THR A 392 8.07 13.19 -17.98
C THR A 392 7.06 13.94 -18.82
N TYR A 393 5.84 14.05 -18.33
CA TYR A 393 4.80 14.94 -18.83
C TYR A 393 4.19 15.70 -17.66
N GLY A 394 4.25 17.03 -17.70
CA GLY A 394 3.79 17.96 -16.68
C GLY A 394 4.85 19.01 -16.32
N LEU A 395 4.67 19.67 -15.17
CA LEU A 395 5.54 20.74 -14.69
C LEU A 395 6.85 20.19 -14.10
N ARG A 396 7.97 20.75 -14.54
CA ARG A 396 9.32 20.52 -14.00
C ARG A 396 9.89 21.81 -13.43
N VAL A 397 10.41 21.76 -12.23
CA VAL A 397 11.18 22.84 -11.58
C VAL A 397 12.56 22.28 -11.27
N GLU A 398 13.57 22.74 -11.99
CA GLU A 398 14.97 22.32 -11.86
C GLU A 398 15.78 23.41 -11.19
N HIS A 399 16.82 23.03 -10.44
CA HIS A 399 17.59 23.93 -9.59
C HIS A 399 16.71 24.74 -8.62
N ALA A 400 15.67 24.10 -8.12
CA ALA A 400 14.68 24.68 -7.24
C ALA A 400 15.35 25.30 -6.02
N LEU A 401 14.79 26.43 -5.55
CA LEU A 401 15.32 27.22 -4.43
C LEU A 401 16.68 27.88 -4.70
N GLY A 402 17.25 27.71 -5.88
CA GLY A 402 18.54 28.24 -6.27
C GLY A 402 18.45 29.47 -7.18
N PRO A 403 19.59 30.16 -7.47
CA PRO A 403 19.61 31.31 -8.38
C PRO A 403 19.44 30.93 -9.86
N ARG A 404 19.54 29.66 -10.19
CA ARG A 404 19.39 29.12 -11.56
C ARG A 404 18.08 28.33 -11.74
N GLU A 405 17.09 28.56 -10.88
CA GLU A 405 15.80 27.89 -10.99
C GLU A 405 15.22 28.05 -12.39
N SER A 406 14.79 26.94 -12.98
CA SER A 406 14.13 26.91 -14.28
C SER A 406 12.84 26.10 -14.21
N ARG A 407 11.83 26.57 -14.94
CA ARG A 407 10.49 25.96 -14.99
C ARG A 407 10.16 25.62 -16.43
N ARG A 408 9.71 24.38 -16.62
CA ARG A 408 9.29 23.91 -17.95
C ARG A 408 8.03 23.06 -17.79
N GLU A 409 7.08 23.25 -18.67
CA GLU A 409 5.87 22.43 -18.75
C GLU A 409 5.84 21.67 -20.07
N GLY A 410 5.26 20.46 -20.07
CA GLY A 410 5.12 19.62 -21.24
C GLY A 410 5.90 18.32 -21.15
N VAL A 411 6.27 17.80 -22.34
CA VAL A 411 6.99 16.52 -22.44
C VAL A 411 8.50 16.77 -22.43
N TYR A 412 9.19 16.02 -21.57
CA TYR A 412 10.64 15.87 -21.61
C TYR A 412 10.98 14.38 -21.79
N ALA A 413 11.94 14.04 -22.66
CA ALA A 413 12.33 12.67 -22.90
C ALA A 413 13.86 12.55 -23.09
N ASP A 414 14.49 11.70 -22.27
CA ASP A 414 15.86 11.20 -22.44
C ASP A 414 15.80 9.68 -22.66
N VAL A 415 15.90 9.27 -23.92
CA VAL A 415 15.74 7.89 -24.36
C VAL A 415 16.97 7.44 -25.14
N ALA A 416 17.65 6.42 -24.64
CA ALA A 416 18.78 5.78 -25.32
C ALA A 416 18.33 4.57 -26.13
N ARG A 417 18.65 4.54 -27.45
CA ARG A 417 18.34 3.41 -28.32
C ARG A 417 19.44 2.34 -28.22
N GLY A 418 19.08 1.10 -28.55
CA GLY A 418 20.04 -0.01 -28.67
C GLY A 418 20.62 -0.48 -27.33
N ALA A 419 19.93 -0.25 -26.21
CA ALA A 419 20.39 -0.77 -24.93
C ALA A 419 20.35 -2.32 -24.94
N PRO A 420 21.46 -3.01 -24.63
CA PRO A 420 21.46 -4.46 -24.55
C PRO A 420 20.58 -4.97 -23.41
N HIS A 421 19.94 -6.12 -23.62
CA HIS A 421 19.15 -6.82 -22.59
C HIS A 421 19.89 -7.03 -21.24
N SER A 422 21.23 -7.02 -21.24
CA SER A 422 22.06 -7.15 -20.04
C SER A 422 21.92 -6.00 -19.05
N LEU A 423 21.48 -4.79 -19.50
CA LEU A 423 21.28 -3.64 -18.62
C LEU A 423 19.98 -3.74 -17.80
N ILE A 424 19.04 -4.58 -18.21
CA ILE A 424 17.78 -4.82 -17.47
C ILE A 424 18.07 -5.54 -16.14
N ARG A 425 19.12 -6.35 -16.08
CA ARG A 425 19.41 -7.24 -14.94
C ARG A 425 20.11 -6.59 -13.76
N ALA A 426 20.90 -5.56 -13.95
CA ALA A 426 21.76 -5.04 -12.88
C ALA A 426 21.04 -4.13 -11.87
N GLY A 427 19.94 -3.47 -12.28
CA GLY A 427 19.21 -2.51 -11.44
C GLY A 427 17.96 -3.08 -10.74
N LEU A 428 17.53 -4.29 -11.09
CA LEU A 428 16.21 -4.83 -10.74
C LEU A 428 16.26 -5.90 -9.64
N ARG A 429 17.28 -5.88 -8.80
CA ARG A 429 17.31 -6.81 -7.65
C ARG A 429 16.25 -6.40 -6.64
N ALA A 430 15.28 -7.30 -6.40
CA ALA A 430 14.28 -7.10 -5.36
C ALA A 430 14.98 -6.95 -3.99
N ASP A 431 14.64 -5.88 -3.29
CA ASP A 431 15.09 -5.61 -1.93
C ASP A 431 14.02 -5.95 -0.87
N THR A 432 12.94 -6.56 -1.32
CA THR A 432 11.80 -7.03 -0.54
C THR A 432 11.79 -8.57 -0.54
N PRO A 433 12.54 -9.23 0.35
CA PRO A 433 12.67 -10.69 0.37
C PRO A 433 11.32 -11.35 0.72
N PRO A 434 11.09 -12.59 0.29
CA PRO A 434 10.02 -13.41 0.83
C PRO A 434 10.26 -13.67 2.32
N PRO A 435 9.23 -14.06 3.08
CA PRO A 435 9.41 -14.47 4.47
C PRO A 435 10.39 -15.65 4.56
N PRO A 436 11.08 -15.84 5.70
CA PRO A 436 11.88 -17.03 5.94
C PRO A 436 11.04 -18.30 5.77
N PRO A 437 11.66 -19.46 5.46
CA PRO A 437 10.95 -20.72 5.33
C PRO A 437 10.16 -21.08 6.61
N VAL A 438 8.89 -21.43 6.47
CA VAL A 438 7.98 -21.66 7.62
C VAL A 438 8.48 -22.75 8.57
N HIS A 439 9.22 -23.74 8.06
CA HIS A 439 9.78 -24.80 8.91
C HIS A 439 10.90 -24.31 9.86
N GLU A 440 11.41 -23.10 9.65
CA GLU A 440 12.37 -22.46 10.56
C GLU A 440 11.67 -21.62 11.64
N TRP A 441 10.34 -21.48 11.57
CA TRP A 441 9.62 -20.64 12.52
C TRP A 441 9.38 -21.35 13.84
N VAL A 442 9.80 -20.72 14.92
CA VAL A 442 9.50 -21.16 16.29
C VAL A 442 8.45 -20.22 16.87
N SER A 443 7.31 -20.78 17.27
CA SER A 443 6.24 -19.99 17.86
C SER A 443 6.59 -19.54 19.28
N VAL A 444 6.32 -18.28 19.61
CA VAL A 444 6.43 -17.83 21.02
C VAL A 444 5.49 -18.61 21.94
N ALA A 445 4.39 -19.17 21.43
CA ALA A 445 3.50 -20.03 22.20
C ALA A 445 4.15 -21.36 22.59
N ASP A 446 5.00 -21.93 21.73
CA ASP A 446 5.74 -23.15 22.04
C ASP A 446 6.79 -22.87 23.12
N VAL A 447 7.51 -21.76 23.02
CA VAL A 447 8.48 -21.32 24.04
C VAL A 447 7.78 -21.05 25.38
N ALA A 448 6.59 -20.43 25.35
CA ALA A 448 5.80 -20.23 26.56
C ALA A 448 5.44 -21.57 27.23
N ALA A 449 4.99 -22.55 26.44
CA ALA A 449 4.67 -23.88 26.94
C ALA A 449 5.89 -24.57 27.55
N GLU A 450 7.08 -24.49 26.91
CA GLU A 450 8.34 -25.00 27.46
C GLU A 450 8.72 -24.34 28.79
N MET A 451 8.43 -23.05 28.94
CA MET A 451 8.68 -22.28 30.17
C MET A 451 7.59 -22.46 31.24
N GLY A 452 6.50 -23.19 30.93
CA GLY A 452 5.36 -23.33 31.84
C GLY A 452 4.57 -22.02 32.01
N ARG A 453 4.60 -21.14 30.99
CA ARG A 453 3.94 -19.83 30.98
C ARG A 453 2.73 -19.81 30.05
N THR A 454 1.78 -18.97 30.38
CA THR A 454 0.70 -18.57 29.47
C THR A 454 0.99 -17.15 28.99
N ILE A 455 0.87 -16.89 27.69
CA ILE A 455 1.08 -15.57 27.09
C ILE A 455 -0.23 -14.99 26.55
N GLY A 456 -0.28 -13.66 26.40
CA GLY A 456 -1.46 -12.95 25.87
C GLY A 456 -2.63 -12.89 26.86
N ALA A 457 -2.40 -13.13 28.14
CA ALA A 457 -3.42 -13.10 29.21
C ALA A 457 -3.51 -11.75 29.93
N GLY A 458 -2.77 -10.73 29.50
CA GLY A 458 -2.71 -9.40 30.12
C GLY A 458 -1.62 -9.25 31.19
N GLU A 459 -0.82 -10.28 31.41
CA GLU A 459 0.41 -10.21 32.20
C GLU A 459 1.61 -9.88 31.31
N ASP A 460 2.78 -9.60 31.95
CA ASP A 460 4.01 -9.31 31.21
C ASP A 460 4.53 -10.57 30.50
N ASP A 461 4.56 -10.52 29.18
CA ASP A 461 5.00 -11.60 28.30
C ASP A 461 6.48 -11.47 27.87
N LEU A 462 7.16 -10.39 28.29
CA LEU A 462 8.49 -10.02 27.75
C LEU A 462 9.54 -11.11 27.96
N ASP A 463 9.54 -11.80 29.10
CA ASP A 463 10.52 -12.84 29.41
C ASP A 463 10.44 -14.02 28.40
N VAL A 464 9.24 -14.41 28.00
CA VAL A 464 9.00 -15.46 27.00
C VAL A 464 9.47 -15.00 25.63
N PHE A 465 9.09 -13.78 25.23
CA PHE A 465 9.49 -13.23 23.94
C PHE A 465 11.00 -13.03 23.84
N GLN A 466 11.64 -12.54 24.90
CA GLN A 466 13.09 -12.38 24.92
C GLN A 466 13.80 -13.75 24.90
N ALA A 467 13.26 -14.76 25.60
CA ALA A 467 13.80 -16.12 25.54
C ALA A 467 13.65 -16.73 24.13
N ALA A 468 12.54 -16.49 23.45
CA ALA A 468 12.35 -16.95 22.08
C ALA A 468 13.37 -16.29 21.12
N VAL A 469 13.51 -14.97 21.18
CA VAL A 469 14.48 -14.20 20.39
C VAL A 469 15.92 -14.61 20.69
N ASP A 470 16.24 -14.90 21.95
CA ASP A 470 17.59 -15.27 22.35
C ASP A 470 18.00 -16.65 21.87
N ARG A 471 17.06 -17.56 21.68
CA ARG A 471 17.30 -18.95 21.28
C ARG A 471 17.17 -19.19 19.78
N HIS A 472 16.32 -18.40 19.06
CA HIS A 472 15.92 -18.69 17.70
C HIS A 472 16.13 -17.49 16.77
N GLU A 473 16.57 -17.74 15.53
CA GLU A 473 16.74 -16.69 14.51
C GLU A 473 15.37 -16.26 13.94
N THR A 474 14.43 -17.19 13.79
CA THR A 474 13.08 -16.88 13.26
C THR A 474 12.02 -17.21 14.32
N VAL A 475 11.39 -16.15 14.82
CA VAL A 475 10.38 -16.21 15.86
C VAL A 475 9.03 -15.84 15.26
N PHE A 476 8.05 -16.73 15.41
CA PHE A 476 6.68 -16.51 14.99
C PHE A 476 5.84 -16.03 16.16
N VAL A 477 5.05 -14.98 15.90
CA VAL A 477 4.11 -14.40 16.86
C VAL A 477 2.69 -14.69 16.38
N PRO A 478 1.93 -15.58 17.04
CA PRO A 478 0.55 -15.86 16.69
C PRO A 478 -0.37 -14.65 16.84
N LEU A 479 -1.58 -14.74 16.27
CA LEU A 479 -2.64 -13.76 16.51
C LEU A 479 -2.89 -13.64 18.02
N GLY A 480 -2.83 -12.42 18.55
CA GLY A 480 -2.94 -12.18 19.99
C GLY A 480 -2.45 -10.80 20.40
N ARG A 481 -2.42 -10.56 21.69
CA ARG A 481 -1.97 -9.33 22.31
C ARG A 481 -1.01 -9.65 23.45
N TYR A 482 0.17 -9.06 23.40
CA TYR A 482 1.28 -9.40 24.25
C TYR A 482 1.80 -8.15 24.95
N LEU A 483 1.75 -8.15 26.29
CA LEU A 483 2.09 -7.01 27.12
C LEU A 483 3.57 -7.03 27.51
N PHE A 484 4.26 -5.89 27.39
CA PHE A 484 5.67 -5.74 27.76
C PHE A 484 5.88 -4.60 28.74
N THR A 485 6.68 -4.84 29.77
CA THR A 485 7.08 -3.84 30.76
C THR A 485 8.45 -3.22 30.46
N ASP A 486 9.21 -3.77 29.51
CA ASP A 486 10.50 -3.25 29.04
C ASP A 486 10.62 -3.48 27.53
N THR A 487 11.72 -3.06 26.93
CA THR A 487 12.04 -3.20 25.53
C THR A 487 12.30 -4.65 25.13
N LEU A 488 11.59 -5.17 24.13
CA LEU A 488 11.99 -6.40 23.45
C LEU A 488 13.21 -6.10 22.56
N LYS A 489 14.35 -6.71 22.85
CA LYS A 489 15.62 -6.47 22.15
C LYS A 489 15.91 -7.61 21.18
N LEU A 490 15.88 -7.33 19.88
CA LEU A 490 16.24 -8.30 18.87
C LEU A 490 17.76 -8.53 18.87
N ARG A 491 18.19 -9.73 18.43
CA ARG A 491 19.60 -10.06 18.22
C ARG A 491 20.07 -9.57 16.85
N ALA A 492 21.35 -9.67 16.56
CA ALA A 492 21.94 -9.22 15.31
C ALA A 492 21.33 -9.88 14.05
N ARG A 493 20.72 -11.04 14.23
CA ARG A 493 19.98 -11.76 13.19
C ARG A 493 18.70 -12.31 13.81
N THR A 494 17.62 -11.61 13.61
CA THR A 494 16.30 -12.03 14.10
C THR A 494 15.26 -11.72 13.03
N ASN A 495 14.43 -12.71 12.72
CA ASN A 495 13.20 -12.53 11.99
C ASN A 495 12.04 -12.63 12.99
N LEU A 496 11.22 -11.59 13.11
CA LEU A 496 10.05 -11.56 13.98
C LEU A 496 8.81 -11.45 13.09
N ILE A 497 8.03 -12.53 12.99
CA ILE A 497 7.01 -12.71 11.96
C ILE A 497 5.64 -12.91 12.58
N GLY A 498 4.66 -12.08 12.19
CA GLY A 498 3.24 -12.31 12.37
C GLY A 498 2.54 -12.47 11.02
N LEU A 499 1.27 -12.84 11.03
CA LEU A 499 0.45 -12.97 9.81
C LEU A 499 -0.44 -11.76 9.54
N HIS A 500 -0.69 -10.94 10.57
CA HIS A 500 -1.66 -9.86 10.45
C HIS A 500 -1.36 -8.71 11.43
N PRO A 501 -0.97 -7.52 10.97
CA PRO A 501 -0.52 -6.43 11.83
C PRO A 501 -1.61 -5.89 12.76
N ARG A 502 -2.88 -6.02 12.39
CA ARG A 502 -4.00 -5.57 13.24
C ARG A 502 -4.56 -6.64 14.15
N GLN A 503 -4.03 -7.87 14.11
CA GLN A 503 -4.47 -8.98 14.93
C GLN A 503 -3.34 -9.58 15.79
N THR A 504 -2.08 -9.08 15.61
CA THR A 504 -0.90 -9.52 16.33
C THR A 504 -0.22 -8.30 16.95
N TRP A 505 -0.51 -8.04 18.22
CA TRP A 505 -0.10 -6.79 18.89
C TRP A 505 0.96 -7.01 19.95
N LEU A 506 2.03 -6.23 19.91
CA LEU A 506 2.95 -6.00 21.02
C LEU A 506 2.57 -4.69 21.70
N LEU A 507 2.30 -4.72 23.00
CA LEU A 507 1.75 -3.61 23.76
C LEU A 507 2.70 -3.21 24.89
N ALA A 508 2.98 -1.91 25.05
CA ALA A 508 3.65 -1.42 26.23
C ALA A 508 2.68 -1.41 27.44
N ALA A 509 3.17 -1.72 28.61
CA ALA A 509 2.38 -1.58 29.83
C ALA A 509 2.08 -0.10 30.13
N ASP A 510 0.79 0.23 30.23
CA ASP A 510 0.34 1.61 30.40
C ASP A 510 0.85 2.22 31.72
N GLY A 511 1.46 3.40 31.63
CA GLY A 511 2.02 4.11 32.78
C GLY A 511 3.25 3.46 33.40
N HIS A 512 3.86 2.44 32.76
CA HIS A 512 5.05 1.80 33.30
C HIS A 512 6.25 2.75 33.31
N PRO A 513 7.04 2.84 34.41
CA PRO A 513 8.14 3.78 34.55
C PRO A 513 9.22 3.68 33.49
N HIS A 514 9.44 2.48 32.91
CA HIS A 514 10.40 2.27 31.83
C HIS A 514 10.16 3.17 30.61
N PHE A 515 8.90 3.48 30.31
CA PHE A 515 8.48 4.28 29.14
C PHE A 515 8.08 5.72 29.49
N ALA A 516 8.30 6.18 30.72
CA ALA A 516 7.74 7.43 31.20
C ALA A 516 8.60 8.67 30.87
N ASP A 517 9.92 8.53 30.72
CA ASP A 517 10.85 9.65 30.61
C ASP A 517 11.02 10.12 29.14
N PRO A 518 10.46 11.29 28.76
CA PRO A 518 10.59 11.81 27.39
C PRO A 518 12.01 12.28 27.03
N ASP A 519 12.87 12.55 28.01
CA ASP A 519 14.27 12.95 27.79
C ASP A 519 15.19 11.74 27.60
N ALA A 520 14.75 10.54 28.00
CA ALA A 520 15.42 9.28 27.78
C ALA A 520 14.51 8.25 27.06
N PRO A 521 14.13 8.48 25.80
CA PRO A 521 13.15 7.65 25.10
C PRO A 521 13.52 6.17 25.05
N ARG A 522 12.53 5.30 25.29
CA ARG A 522 12.64 3.83 25.25
C ARG A 522 11.70 3.22 24.23
N ALA A 523 12.22 2.29 23.46
CA ALA A 523 11.43 1.60 22.45
C ALA A 523 10.73 0.36 23.02
N LEU A 524 9.51 0.10 22.53
CA LEU A 524 8.81 -1.17 22.76
C LEU A 524 9.57 -2.32 22.09
N LEU A 525 9.98 -2.13 20.84
CA LEU A 525 10.79 -3.07 20.05
C LEU A 525 12.07 -2.38 19.56
N ALA A 526 13.22 -3.01 19.75
CA ALA A 526 14.50 -2.45 19.32
C ALA A 526 15.37 -3.46 18.57
N THR A 527 15.97 -2.99 17.46
CA THR A 527 17.00 -3.74 16.73
C THR A 527 18.41 -3.24 17.10
N PRO A 528 19.41 -4.11 17.17
CA PRO A 528 20.79 -3.68 17.35
C PRO A 528 21.35 -3.03 16.08
N ARG A 529 22.38 -2.21 16.25
CA ARG A 529 23.03 -1.50 15.15
C ARG A 529 23.65 -2.48 14.13
N GLY A 530 23.32 -2.25 12.85
CA GLY A 530 23.94 -2.97 11.72
C GLY A 530 23.50 -4.43 11.55
N GLY A 531 22.57 -4.92 12.37
CA GLY A 531 22.04 -6.27 12.25
C GLY A 531 21.23 -6.48 10.96
N ARG A 532 20.86 -7.74 10.71
CA ARG A 532 19.96 -8.12 9.60
C ARG A 532 18.67 -8.69 10.16
N HIS A 533 17.58 -8.00 9.89
CA HIS A 533 16.28 -8.30 10.46
C HIS A 533 15.20 -8.38 9.40
N THR A 534 14.22 -9.25 9.61
CA THR A 534 12.90 -9.18 9.00
C THR A 534 11.90 -9.03 10.13
N VAL A 535 11.15 -7.91 10.12
CA VAL A 535 10.03 -7.69 11.05
C VAL A 535 8.79 -7.47 10.21
N SER A 536 7.79 -8.34 10.36
CA SER A 536 6.59 -8.26 9.53
C SER A 536 5.32 -8.76 10.21
N GLY A 537 4.16 -8.23 9.77
CA GLY A 537 2.84 -8.69 10.19
C GLY A 537 2.49 -8.35 11.64
N LEU A 538 3.02 -7.25 12.20
CA LEU A 538 2.90 -6.89 13.61
C LEU A 538 2.31 -5.50 13.82
N GLY A 539 1.48 -5.36 14.86
CA GLY A 539 1.11 -4.09 15.47
C GLY A 539 1.96 -3.78 16.69
N LEU A 540 2.37 -2.54 16.83
CA LEU A 540 3.13 -2.02 17.96
C LEU A 540 2.34 -0.89 18.61
N ASP A 541 2.05 -0.99 19.90
CA ASP A 541 1.25 0.02 20.61
C ASP A 541 1.90 0.41 21.94
N THR A 542 2.12 1.69 22.11
CA THR A 542 2.81 2.23 23.27
C THR A 542 1.89 2.69 24.40
N ALA A 543 0.61 2.31 24.37
CA ALA A 543 -0.39 2.65 25.39
C ALA A 543 -0.61 4.18 25.57
N ARG A 544 -1.03 4.67 26.74
CA ARG A 544 -1.48 6.05 26.93
C ARG A 544 -0.52 6.95 27.69
N ARG A 545 0.01 6.45 28.80
CA ARG A 545 0.79 7.21 29.79
C ARG A 545 2.26 6.84 29.72
N THR A 546 2.84 7.00 28.55
CA THR A 546 4.19 6.55 28.22
C THR A 546 4.94 7.63 27.45
N ALA A 547 5.09 8.82 28.04
CA ALA A 547 5.63 10.03 27.39
C ALA A 547 7.00 9.84 26.72
N GLY A 548 7.82 8.93 27.23
CA GLY A 548 9.13 8.59 26.66
C GLY A 548 9.11 7.41 25.69
N SER A 549 7.94 6.88 25.32
CA SER A 549 7.88 5.68 24.49
C SER A 549 8.15 5.95 23.02
N VAL A 550 8.71 4.92 22.37
CA VAL A 550 8.88 4.78 20.93
C VAL A 550 8.35 3.41 20.54
N ASN A 551 7.50 3.31 19.50
CA ASN A 551 7.02 1.99 19.11
C ASN A 551 8.16 1.10 18.59
N LEU A 552 9.01 1.63 17.69
CA LEU A 552 10.12 0.89 17.09
C LEU A 552 11.40 1.73 17.02
N LEU A 553 12.50 1.22 17.61
CA LEU A 553 13.86 1.70 17.34
C LEU A 553 14.52 0.80 16.30
N TRP A 554 14.68 1.31 15.08
CA TRP A 554 15.25 0.59 13.96
C TRP A 554 16.68 1.04 13.67
N GLN A 555 17.65 0.16 13.98
CA GLN A 555 19.08 0.39 13.76
C GLN A 555 19.68 -0.64 12.80
N SER A 556 18.85 -1.32 12.06
CA SER A 556 19.18 -2.46 11.19
C SER A 556 19.98 -2.04 9.96
N GLY A 557 20.81 -2.95 9.45
CA GLY A 557 21.63 -2.73 8.25
C GLY A 557 20.84 -2.83 6.94
N ALA A 558 21.52 -2.58 5.82
CA ALA A 558 20.95 -2.49 4.48
C ALA A 558 20.21 -3.76 3.97
N GLY A 559 20.53 -4.94 4.51
CA GLY A 559 19.87 -6.20 4.14
C GLY A 559 18.61 -6.50 4.96
N SER A 560 18.10 -5.55 5.72
CA SER A 560 16.94 -5.72 6.60
C SER A 560 15.65 -5.31 5.92
N TYR A 561 14.52 -5.88 6.38
CA TYR A 561 13.21 -5.64 5.84
C TYR A 561 12.16 -5.45 6.94
N LEU A 562 11.51 -4.29 6.91
CA LEU A 562 10.36 -3.97 7.76
C LEU A 562 9.12 -3.97 6.86
N ALA A 563 8.16 -4.84 7.12
CA ALA A 563 7.01 -4.95 6.24
C ALA A 563 5.70 -5.18 7.00
N ASP A 564 4.63 -4.58 6.49
CA ASP A 564 3.31 -4.87 7.02
C ASP A 564 3.25 -4.66 8.55
N VAL A 565 3.67 -3.47 8.98
CA VAL A 565 3.73 -3.08 10.39
C VAL A 565 2.88 -1.83 10.62
N VAL A 566 2.12 -1.84 11.68
CA VAL A 566 1.40 -0.66 12.16
C VAL A 566 1.92 -0.22 13.51
N THR A 567 2.18 1.09 13.66
CA THR A 567 2.36 1.69 14.98
C THR A 567 1.09 2.43 15.34
N GLN A 568 0.42 2.02 16.37
CA GLN A 568 -0.85 2.61 16.76
C GLN A 568 -0.89 2.83 18.27
N PHE A 569 -1.61 3.85 18.66
CA PHE A 569 -2.10 4.01 20.00
C PHE A 569 -3.56 3.53 20.06
N VAL A 570 -3.87 2.70 21.03
CA VAL A 570 -5.16 2.00 21.15
C VAL A 570 -6.38 2.92 21.25
N LYS A 571 -6.20 4.22 21.51
CA LYS A 571 -7.32 5.11 21.71
C LYS A 571 -7.52 6.15 20.61
N TRP A 572 -8.52 5.86 19.83
CA TRP A 572 -9.27 6.80 19.02
C TRP A 572 -10.66 7.10 19.65
N HIS A 573 -10.78 7.20 20.99
CA HIS A 573 -12.07 7.52 21.60
C HIS A 573 -12.20 9.03 21.79
N PRO A 574 -13.15 9.68 21.10
CA PRO A 574 -13.55 11.07 21.38
C PRO A 574 -13.96 11.28 22.83
N GLU A 575 -14.46 10.26 23.49
CA GLU A 575 -14.91 10.29 24.88
C GLU A 575 -13.76 10.49 25.87
N ASP A 576 -12.59 9.98 25.60
CA ASP A 576 -11.41 10.22 26.43
C ASP A 576 -10.81 11.61 26.22
N VAL A 577 -11.04 12.21 25.06
CA VAL A 577 -10.70 13.62 24.78
C VAL A 577 -11.69 14.57 25.46
N GLN A 578 -12.93 14.11 25.68
CA GLN A 578 -14.02 14.89 26.28
C GLN A 578 -14.14 14.72 27.81
N SER A 579 -13.42 13.78 28.41
CA SER A 579 -13.56 13.48 29.83
C SER A 579 -13.06 14.59 30.77
N GLY A 580 -12.59 15.72 30.22
CA GLY A 580 -12.29 16.93 31.01
C GLY A 580 -11.26 16.73 32.12
N ASP A 581 -10.46 15.68 32.06
CA ASP A 581 -9.35 15.49 33.00
C ASP A 581 -8.29 16.58 32.75
N PRO A 582 -8.22 17.62 33.56
CA PRO A 582 -7.30 18.74 33.37
C PRO A 582 -5.83 18.36 33.50
N GLY A 583 -5.54 17.12 33.92
CA GLY A 583 -4.18 16.58 34.00
C GLY A 583 -3.71 15.87 32.72
N TYR A 584 -4.59 15.65 31.75
CA TYR A 584 -4.27 14.95 30.52
C TYR A 584 -4.06 15.92 29.37
N THR A 585 -2.90 16.51 29.31
CA THR A 585 -2.42 17.17 28.11
C THR A 585 -1.80 16.08 27.23
N TYR A 586 -2.48 15.65 26.20
CA TYR A 586 -2.06 14.62 25.26
C TYR A 586 -0.79 14.97 24.46
N ARG A 587 -0.29 16.20 24.61
CA ARG A 587 0.93 16.69 23.96
C ARG A 587 2.14 15.98 24.51
N GLY A 588 2.91 15.36 23.60
CA GLY A 588 4.10 14.60 23.97
C GLY A 588 3.79 13.37 24.82
N ALA A 589 2.60 12.78 24.62
CA ALA A 589 2.24 11.52 25.30
C ALA A 589 3.11 10.34 24.84
N HIS A 590 3.72 10.46 23.65
CA HIS A 590 4.70 9.52 23.12
C HIS A 590 5.79 10.28 22.39
N LYS A 591 6.97 9.68 22.26
CA LYS A 591 8.08 10.37 21.62
C LYS A 591 8.07 10.19 20.11
N TYR A 592 8.14 8.96 19.61
CA TYR A 592 8.16 8.68 18.17
C TYR A 592 7.37 7.42 17.82
N GLY A 593 6.73 7.40 16.66
CA GLY A 593 6.18 6.18 16.09
C GLY A 593 7.32 5.22 15.71
N ILE A 594 8.11 5.59 14.72
CA ILE A 594 9.29 4.83 14.29
C ILE A 594 10.53 5.72 14.38
N TRP A 595 11.54 5.26 15.10
CA TRP A 595 12.84 5.92 15.21
C TRP A 595 13.92 5.11 14.50
N VAL A 596 14.38 5.60 13.34
CA VAL A 596 15.52 5.02 12.63
C VAL A 596 16.78 5.79 13.02
N ARG A 597 17.75 5.11 13.61
CA ARG A 597 19.00 5.75 14.06
C ARG A 597 20.21 4.97 13.58
N GLY A 598 20.89 5.50 12.56
CA GLY A 598 22.04 4.82 11.94
C GLY A 598 21.67 3.52 11.23
N GLY A 599 20.41 3.31 10.91
CA GLY A 599 19.88 2.10 10.27
C GLY A 599 19.30 2.38 8.88
N GLY A 600 18.75 1.34 8.26
CA GLY A 600 18.11 1.41 6.94
C GLY A 600 17.60 0.05 6.46
N GLY A 601 17.62 -0.17 5.13
CA GLY A 601 17.12 -1.38 4.47
C GLY A 601 15.90 -1.10 3.60
N ALA A 602 14.96 -2.04 3.49
CA ALA A 602 13.69 -1.83 2.82
C ALA A 602 12.54 -1.78 3.81
N MET A 603 11.53 -0.95 3.49
CA MET A 603 10.28 -0.90 4.24
C MET A 603 9.12 -0.97 3.25
N ALA A 604 8.06 -1.75 3.56
CA ALA A 604 6.89 -1.85 2.70
C ALA A 604 5.61 -2.02 3.50
N ASN A 605 4.53 -1.36 3.07
CA ASN A 605 3.23 -1.44 3.73
C ASN A 605 3.30 -1.15 5.24
N VAL A 606 3.94 -0.03 5.60
CA VAL A 606 4.11 0.42 6.99
C VAL A 606 3.17 1.58 7.25
N TRP A 607 2.44 1.51 8.33
CA TRP A 607 1.52 2.56 8.75
C TRP A 607 1.85 3.07 10.15
N SER A 608 2.35 4.29 10.25
CA SER A 608 2.55 4.98 11.52
C SER A 608 1.38 5.93 11.76
N ILE A 609 0.56 5.63 12.75
CA ILE A 609 -0.68 6.38 13.06
C ILE A 609 -0.78 6.77 14.55
N ASN A 610 0.30 6.78 15.26
CA ASN A 610 0.29 7.15 16.67
C ASN A 610 0.05 8.66 16.83
N GLY A 611 -1.21 9.06 16.89
CA GLY A 611 -1.67 10.45 16.92
C GLY A 611 -1.19 11.31 18.10
N TRP A 612 -0.48 10.73 19.06
CA TRP A 612 0.05 11.42 20.24
C TRP A 612 1.57 11.39 20.29
N ALA A 613 2.21 10.82 19.29
CA ALA A 613 3.66 10.89 19.17
C ALA A 613 4.09 12.26 18.62
N GLU A 614 5.20 12.77 19.11
CA GLU A 614 5.81 14.01 18.65
C GLU A 614 6.10 13.96 17.15
N ASN A 615 6.67 12.85 16.67
CA ASN A 615 6.91 12.60 15.25
C ASN A 615 6.53 11.16 14.86
N GLY A 616 6.05 10.98 13.63
CA GLY A 616 5.68 9.67 13.11
C GLY A 616 6.87 8.80 12.73
N LEU A 617 7.68 9.29 11.81
CA LEU A 617 8.93 8.66 11.36
C LEU A 617 10.09 9.65 11.57
N LEU A 618 10.91 9.40 12.57
CA LEU A 618 12.19 10.11 12.76
C LEU A 618 13.32 9.26 12.21
N VAL A 619 14.07 9.78 11.25
CA VAL A 619 15.28 9.16 10.69
C VAL A 619 16.47 10.06 10.96
N GLU A 620 17.52 9.53 11.58
CA GLU A 620 18.71 10.32 11.86
C GLU A 620 20.01 9.51 11.78
N ASP A 621 21.08 10.25 11.47
CA ASP A 621 22.46 9.77 11.51
C ASP A 621 22.70 8.50 10.66
N THR A 622 22.17 8.47 9.42
CA THR A 622 22.31 7.30 8.55
C THR A 622 22.68 7.64 7.11
N ASP A 623 23.56 6.83 6.54
CA ASP A 623 23.88 6.75 5.13
C ASP A 623 23.53 5.39 4.52
N VAL A 624 22.92 4.51 5.30
CA VAL A 624 22.45 3.19 4.85
C VAL A 624 21.37 3.39 3.78
N PRO A 625 21.60 2.93 2.53
CA PRO A 625 20.61 3.08 1.47
C PRO A 625 19.29 2.43 1.84
N THR A 626 18.21 3.18 1.66
CA THR A 626 16.87 2.72 2.09
C THR A 626 15.83 3.06 1.03
N ARG A 627 14.91 2.13 0.81
CA ARG A 627 13.72 2.33 -0.01
C ARG A 627 12.48 2.00 0.79
N LEU A 628 11.52 2.92 0.76
CA LEU A 628 10.22 2.78 1.39
C LEU A 628 9.16 2.67 0.29
N TYR A 629 8.35 1.63 0.36
CA TYR A 629 7.28 1.34 -0.59
C TYR A 629 5.94 1.36 0.13
N GLU A 630 5.04 2.24 -0.28
CA GLU A 630 3.71 2.37 0.31
C GLU A 630 3.76 2.52 1.84
N VAL A 631 4.23 3.67 2.27
CA VAL A 631 4.33 4.02 3.70
C VAL A 631 3.38 5.16 4.01
N SER A 632 2.54 4.96 5.01
CA SER A 632 1.63 5.99 5.54
C SER A 632 2.12 6.46 6.91
N VAL A 633 2.19 7.78 7.09
CA VAL A 633 2.58 8.42 8.35
C VAL A 633 1.57 9.53 8.65
N GLU A 634 0.77 9.35 9.71
CA GLU A 634 -0.46 10.11 9.88
C GLU A 634 -0.69 10.56 11.31
N HIS A 635 -1.25 11.76 11.45
CA HIS A 635 -1.82 12.27 12.69
C HIS A 635 -0.83 12.50 13.83
N HIS A 636 0.44 12.75 13.54
CA HIS A 636 1.44 13.04 14.56
C HIS A 636 1.40 14.51 15.00
N GLU A 637 1.89 14.78 16.19
CA GLU A 637 1.68 16.07 16.85
C GLU A 637 2.43 17.23 16.18
N THR A 638 3.65 16.98 15.72
CA THR A 638 4.48 18.04 15.15
C THR A 638 4.90 17.78 13.71
N ARG A 639 5.37 16.60 13.38
CA ARG A 639 5.81 16.25 12.02
C ARG A 639 5.52 14.78 11.72
N GLU A 640 5.08 14.55 10.51
CA GLU A 640 4.89 13.19 10.05
C GLU A 640 6.24 12.51 9.81
N VAL A 641 7.11 13.13 9.00
CA VAL A 641 8.44 12.58 8.67
C VAL A 641 9.53 13.60 8.95
N VAL A 642 10.58 13.19 9.65
CA VAL A 642 11.78 14.00 9.94
C VAL A 642 13.02 13.26 9.48
N LEU A 643 13.84 13.88 8.63
CA LEU A 643 15.11 13.35 8.15
C LEU A 643 16.25 14.28 8.60
N ARG A 644 17.15 13.81 9.49
CA ARG A 644 18.28 14.58 9.99
C ARG A 644 19.60 13.87 9.73
N ARG A 645 20.49 14.47 8.95
CA ARG A 645 21.79 13.88 8.59
C ARG A 645 21.62 12.50 7.93
N VAL A 646 20.72 12.44 6.92
CA VAL A 646 20.32 11.24 6.20
C VAL A 646 20.81 11.31 4.76
N ARG A 647 21.28 10.19 4.21
CA ARG A 647 21.68 10.08 2.82
C ARG A 647 21.10 8.82 2.14
N ASN A 648 20.87 8.91 0.82
CA ASN A 648 20.48 7.78 -0.03
C ASN A 648 19.14 7.14 0.36
N TRP A 649 18.13 7.95 0.66
CA TRP A 649 16.79 7.49 1.01
C TRP A 649 15.78 7.80 -0.11
N SER A 650 14.93 6.82 -0.41
CA SER A 650 13.87 6.95 -1.40
C SER A 650 12.53 6.54 -0.82
N PHE A 651 11.58 7.43 -0.85
CA PHE A 651 10.18 7.20 -0.53
C PHE A 651 9.42 7.02 -1.84
N LEU A 652 8.89 5.83 -2.06
CA LEU A 652 8.17 5.42 -3.25
C LEU A 652 6.72 5.11 -2.84
N GLY A 653 5.88 6.15 -2.86
CA GLY A 653 4.52 6.10 -2.32
C GLY A 653 4.48 6.42 -0.81
N LEU A 654 4.83 7.66 -0.45
CA LEU A 654 4.60 8.17 0.90
C LEU A 654 3.24 8.87 0.96
N GLN A 655 2.43 8.50 1.94
CA GLN A 655 1.26 9.26 2.35
C GLN A 655 1.55 9.94 3.67
N THR A 656 1.18 11.21 3.80
CA THR A 656 1.14 11.91 5.10
C THR A 656 -0.22 12.55 5.29
N GLU A 657 -0.71 12.56 6.52
CA GLU A 657 -1.95 13.23 6.90
C GLU A 657 -1.77 14.03 8.18
N ASP A 658 -1.95 15.35 8.09
CA ASP A 658 -1.77 16.23 9.23
C ASP A 658 -2.79 15.97 10.34
N HIS A 659 -2.35 16.12 11.58
CA HIS A 659 -3.14 15.84 12.78
C HIS A 659 -4.28 16.86 13.00
N ILE A 660 -5.46 16.35 13.36
CA ILE A 660 -6.67 17.16 13.63
C ILE A 660 -6.48 18.11 14.83
N TYR A 661 -5.66 17.73 15.79
CA TYR A 661 -5.44 18.45 17.05
C TYR A 661 -4.01 19.02 17.16
N GLY A 662 -3.18 18.85 16.12
CA GLY A 662 -1.79 19.26 16.13
C GLY A 662 -1.61 20.78 16.17
N TRP A 663 -0.60 21.24 16.92
CA TRP A 663 -0.25 22.66 16.97
C TRP A 663 0.48 23.12 15.73
N ARG A 664 1.35 22.28 15.19
CA ARG A 664 2.24 22.59 14.07
C ARG A 664 2.54 21.34 13.28
N SER A 665 1.56 20.82 12.61
CA SER A 665 1.76 19.66 11.75
C SER A 665 2.46 20.05 10.45
N GLN A 666 3.46 19.25 10.07
CA GLN A 666 4.19 19.36 8.82
C GLN A 666 4.41 17.97 8.23
N ALA A 667 4.23 17.84 6.92
CA ALA A 667 4.39 16.56 6.25
C ALA A 667 5.83 16.04 6.31
N VAL A 668 6.82 16.82 5.86
CA VAL A 668 8.22 16.35 5.81
C VAL A 668 9.20 17.49 6.18
N GLU A 669 10.12 17.20 7.09
CA GLU A 669 11.28 18.05 7.38
C GLU A 669 12.59 17.35 7.00
N ILE A 670 13.47 18.02 6.25
CA ILE A 670 14.75 17.49 5.78
C ILE A 670 15.88 18.43 6.20
N GLU A 671 16.73 17.99 7.12
CA GLU A 671 17.80 18.82 7.69
C GLU A 671 19.17 18.15 7.51
N ARG A 672 20.15 18.89 7.01
CA ARG A 672 21.55 18.44 6.81
C ARG A 672 21.66 17.09 6.11
N SER A 673 20.82 16.88 5.12
CA SER A 673 20.62 15.61 4.41
C SER A 673 20.94 15.72 2.93
N ALA A 674 21.13 14.60 2.25
CA ALA A 674 21.42 14.58 0.83
C ALA A 674 20.92 13.30 0.14
N ASP A 675 20.69 13.39 -1.18
CA ASP A 675 20.27 12.26 -2.01
C ASP A 675 18.94 11.66 -1.50
N ILE A 676 17.95 12.54 -1.28
CA ILE A 676 16.61 12.16 -0.84
C ILE A 676 15.64 12.25 -2.01
N LEU A 677 14.92 11.17 -2.25
CA LEU A 677 13.85 11.09 -3.24
C LEU A 677 12.49 10.89 -2.55
N LEU A 678 11.55 11.78 -2.81
CA LEU A 678 10.12 11.60 -2.54
C LEU A 678 9.43 11.41 -3.89
N ALA A 679 8.83 10.24 -4.15
CA ALA A 679 8.22 9.93 -5.44
C ALA A 679 6.81 9.37 -5.30
N GLY A 680 5.87 9.91 -6.10
CA GLY A 680 4.46 9.54 -6.08
C GLY A 680 3.81 9.75 -4.72
N SER A 681 4.33 10.67 -3.91
CA SER A 681 3.84 10.91 -2.55
C SER A 681 2.58 11.76 -2.57
N VAL A 682 1.66 11.46 -1.65
CA VAL A 682 0.47 12.26 -1.37
C VAL A 682 0.62 12.88 0.01
N LEU A 683 0.89 14.18 0.04
CA LEU A 683 1.06 14.95 1.26
C LEU A 683 -0.23 15.77 1.47
N PHE A 684 -1.08 15.36 2.40
CA PHE A 684 -2.36 16.01 2.52
C PHE A 684 -2.71 16.46 3.93
N ARG A 685 -3.61 17.41 3.98
CA ARG A 685 -4.10 18.06 5.18
C ARG A 685 -5.62 17.98 5.15
N VAL A 686 -6.20 17.16 6.00
CA VAL A 686 -7.66 16.90 6.04
C VAL A 686 -8.34 17.58 7.21
N ALA A 687 -7.57 18.23 8.06
CA ALA A 687 -8.08 18.83 9.28
C ALA A 687 -7.57 20.26 9.48
N THR A 688 -8.29 21.04 10.28
CA THR A 688 -7.85 22.36 10.71
C THR A 688 -6.70 22.20 11.68
N VAL A 689 -5.52 22.60 11.27
CA VAL A 689 -4.29 22.60 12.08
C VAL A 689 -4.08 23.96 12.70
N GLN A 690 -3.81 24.03 14.00
CA GLN A 690 -3.48 25.29 14.67
C GLN A 690 -2.03 25.67 14.38
N GLY A 691 -1.80 26.81 13.71
CA GLY A 691 -0.46 27.26 13.35
C GLY A 691 0.26 26.39 12.32
N PRO A 692 -0.39 26.07 11.19
CA PRO A 692 0.14 25.17 10.19
C PRO A 692 1.41 25.73 9.54
N TYR A 693 2.35 24.86 9.19
CA TYR A 693 3.44 25.25 8.30
C TYR A 693 2.89 25.62 6.92
N PRO A 694 3.38 26.69 6.29
CA PRO A 694 2.88 27.12 4.99
C PRO A 694 3.40 26.28 3.82
N TYR A 695 4.22 25.25 4.07
CA TYR A 695 4.81 24.37 3.06
C TYR A 695 4.75 22.90 3.50
N ALA A 696 4.61 22.01 2.54
CA ALA A 696 4.53 20.57 2.80
C ALA A 696 5.90 20.00 3.17
N VAL A 697 6.96 20.37 2.41
CA VAL A 697 8.32 19.89 2.63
C VAL A 697 9.22 21.06 3.00
N GLY A 698 9.81 21.02 4.20
CA GLY A 698 10.84 21.97 4.63
C GLY A 698 12.23 21.38 4.44
N VAL A 699 13.14 22.13 3.82
CA VAL A 699 14.55 21.74 3.69
C VAL A 699 15.45 22.74 4.36
N ARG A 700 16.50 22.25 5.03
CA ARG A 700 17.51 23.08 5.68
C ARG A 700 18.90 22.47 5.52
N ASP A 701 19.84 23.25 5.00
CA ASP A 701 21.25 22.83 4.83
C ASP A 701 21.39 21.47 4.13
N SER A 702 20.50 21.21 3.15
CA SER A 702 20.36 19.93 2.46
C SER A 702 20.57 20.09 0.94
N GLN A 703 20.93 19.02 0.25
CA GLN A 703 21.25 19.08 -1.17
C GLN A 703 20.79 17.81 -1.91
N ARG A 704 20.55 17.94 -3.21
CA ARG A 704 20.04 16.84 -4.08
C ARG A 704 18.76 16.23 -3.50
N ILE A 705 17.83 17.11 -3.13
CA ILE A 705 16.49 16.72 -2.72
C ILE A 705 15.62 16.72 -3.97
N THR A 706 14.96 15.62 -4.23
CA THR A 706 14.15 15.43 -5.44
C THR A 706 12.75 15.00 -5.06
N LEU A 707 11.75 15.71 -5.55
CA LEU A 707 10.35 15.39 -5.46
C LEU A 707 9.83 15.07 -6.86
N ARG A 708 9.19 13.89 -7.06
CA ARG A 708 8.69 13.46 -8.38
C ARG A 708 7.26 12.99 -8.32
N GLY A 709 6.37 13.63 -9.11
CA GLY A 709 4.96 13.24 -9.18
C GLY A 709 4.24 13.30 -7.83
N ASN A 710 4.71 14.16 -6.94
CA ASN A 710 4.07 14.35 -5.63
C ASN A 710 2.90 15.30 -5.74
N ARG A 711 1.98 15.18 -4.80
CA ARG A 711 0.83 16.05 -4.69
C ARG A 711 0.67 16.56 -3.26
N GLY A 712 0.57 17.87 -3.11
CA GLY A 712 0.02 18.50 -1.92
C GLY A 712 -1.51 18.62 -2.08
N TYR A 713 -2.25 18.12 -1.10
CA TYR A 713 -3.70 18.04 -1.19
C TYR A 713 -4.36 18.58 0.08
N ARG A 714 -5.51 19.22 -0.07
CA ARG A 714 -6.43 19.51 1.04
C ARG A 714 -7.79 18.88 0.77
N ASP A 715 -8.52 18.55 1.81
CA ASP A 715 -9.91 18.16 1.67
C ASP A 715 -10.80 19.36 1.24
N LYS A 716 -11.98 19.06 0.72
CA LYS A 716 -12.88 19.95 -0.03
C LYS A 716 -13.49 21.09 0.77
N THR A 717 -13.27 21.17 2.08
CA THR A 717 -13.90 22.19 2.91
C THR A 717 -13.07 23.46 2.97
N PRO A 718 -13.69 24.67 2.90
CA PRO A 718 -12.97 25.94 2.95
C PRO A 718 -12.27 26.23 4.29
N GLU A 719 -12.53 25.40 5.30
CA GLU A 719 -12.00 25.55 6.65
C GLU A 719 -10.57 25.02 6.80
N PHE A 720 -10.08 24.21 5.85
CA PHE A 720 -8.74 23.63 5.91
C PHE A 720 -7.70 24.55 5.28
N THR A 721 -6.60 24.74 6.00
CA THR A 721 -5.48 25.54 5.52
C THR A 721 -4.72 24.79 4.43
N GLN A 722 -4.58 25.38 3.26
CA GLN A 722 -3.78 24.80 2.18
C GLN A 722 -2.27 24.86 2.49
N TRP A 723 -1.52 23.96 1.85
CA TRP A 723 -0.10 24.20 1.66
C TRP A 723 0.08 25.42 0.73
N GLY A 724 0.79 26.42 1.19
CA GLY A 724 1.17 27.57 0.37
C GLY A 724 2.31 27.27 -0.59
N ALA A 725 3.08 26.19 -0.32
CA ALA A 725 4.17 25.75 -1.16
C ALA A 725 4.41 24.23 -1.01
N ALA A 726 4.88 23.58 -2.09
CA ALA A 726 5.33 22.20 -2.02
C ALA A 726 6.65 22.08 -1.28
N LEU A 727 7.58 23.00 -1.51
CA LEU A 727 8.93 22.98 -0.97
C LEU A 727 9.36 24.35 -0.46
N SER A 728 10.02 24.39 0.68
CA SER A 728 10.61 25.61 1.24
C SER A 728 12.03 25.35 1.76
N ASP A 729 12.97 26.26 1.44
CA ASP A 729 14.23 26.38 2.18
C ASP A 729 13.98 27.20 3.45
N THR A 730 13.95 26.53 4.59
CA THR A 730 13.62 27.14 5.88
C THR A 730 14.69 28.11 6.40
N ARG A 731 15.90 28.09 5.82
CA ARG A 731 16.97 29.02 6.13
C ARG A 731 16.86 30.34 5.34
N THR A 732 16.53 30.25 4.05
CA THR A 732 16.48 31.42 3.15
C THR A 732 15.08 31.96 2.94
N GLY A 733 14.04 31.20 3.29
CA GLY A 733 12.65 31.53 3.04
C GLY A 733 12.21 31.38 1.57
N ARG A 734 13.07 30.88 0.69
CA ARG A 734 12.70 30.61 -0.71
C ARG A 734 11.73 29.44 -0.80
N THR A 735 10.74 29.54 -1.68
CA THR A 735 9.69 28.52 -1.82
C THR A 735 9.43 28.14 -3.27
N VAL A 736 8.96 26.91 -3.47
CA VAL A 736 8.33 26.43 -4.72
C VAL A 736 6.84 26.28 -4.43
N PRO A 737 6.00 27.17 -4.96
CA PRO A 737 4.58 27.22 -4.57
C PRO A 737 3.72 26.11 -5.20
N GLU A 738 4.16 25.48 -6.27
CA GLU A 738 3.39 24.47 -6.98
C GLU A 738 3.21 23.23 -6.11
N VAL A 739 1.97 22.83 -5.87
CA VAL A 739 1.61 21.65 -5.07
C VAL A 739 1.36 20.40 -5.91
N GLU A 740 1.27 20.56 -7.24
CA GLU A 740 1.20 19.49 -8.22
C GLU A 740 2.27 19.69 -9.29
N PHE A 741 3.14 18.70 -9.46
CA PHE A 741 4.29 18.79 -10.36
C PHE A 741 4.83 17.40 -10.69
N THR A 742 5.52 17.31 -11.81
CA THR A 742 6.22 16.08 -12.23
C THR A 742 7.61 15.98 -11.61
N LEU A 743 8.29 17.12 -11.45
CA LEU A 743 9.62 17.19 -10.86
C LEU A 743 9.85 18.52 -10.14
N ILE A 744 10.34 18.44 -8.90
CA ILE A 744 11.07 19.52 -8.23
C ILE A 744 12.43 18.94 -7.80
N ALA A 745 13.53 19.53 -8.25
CA ALA A 745 14.89 19.12 -7.91
C ALA A 745 15.73 20.31 -7.45
N THR A 746 16.34 20.21 -6.25
CA THR A 746 17.22 21.26 -5.68
C THR A 746 18.64 21.16 -6.17
#